data_775bea438230f1c7436578699bb9381b
#
_entry.id   775bea438230f1c7436578699bb9381b
#
_cell.length_a   1.000
_cell.length_b   1.000
_cell.length_c   1.000
_cell.angle_alpha   90.00
_cell.angle_beta   90.00
_cell.angle_gamma   90.00
#
_symmetry.space_group_name_H-M   'P 1'
#
loop_
_entity.id
_entity.type
_entity.pdbx_description
1 polymer ?
#
loop_
_entity_poly.entity_id
_entity_poly.type
_entity_poly.pdbx_seq_one_letter_code
_entity_poly.pdbx_strand_id
1 'polypeptide(L)'
;MNKSRQQKPAGLWLEFLGSMNLAITMLVVIAVASVIGTVLQQNQPYQDYIIKFGPYWHEIFKVLDLYDVYGAVWFLLLLGFLLLSTSVCVYRNGPGMLRDMRHFRLNMKEKSLRVMRNFREWTLNDSPQQVEQTFTQYFNNKGYRARRKEHEGVTILALMKGQMNRLGYLFTHVGIVVICIGGLMDGNLGLSIKEWLGGIKIEKRDIAAKEVPPISRLGPGENWSFRGSITLPEDSVSNMVFLNIRDGYLVQELPFAVELKEFRVEHYASGQPKSFESDLVIHDDQLEEPMEETIAVNHPLIYRGYAIYQASFSDGGTKMQLKAWPLFDSNPQPIELDGKVAARRQIETPNGVMTIEFENFKEFNVFPADEELAVAPDKVEQSEMVRGGTMGQSSKKFTNYGPSFTFRVRQPNGEAREFVNYMVPVRQEGRYFFLSGMRESQAEPFRYLHIPADDKMSVDRFMRLHAWLNDEARVRRIAEQSARQAMSEANMQDKQMLQNIVTSMVRLTSEFNRGGYQAIDQRIQQTVPEQQQMKVAETYLKILNTVLENLYWELLQAEGVALEQGISPEQGRWFEDAVNALASMGPYSSPFYLQMTDFDLRQASGLQITRSPGKNVVYLGCVMLMIGVFLMFYITHQRLWVMIRPEGQGSRVMLAGMGNRNQTDFSKGFDSLADELDRHYASRQ
;
A
#
# COMPACT_ATOMS: atom_id res chain seq x y z
N MET A 1 5.20 47.68 49.89
CA MET A 1 4.62 46.37 50.23
C MET A 1 3.91 45.80 49.00
N ASN A 2 4.60 44.88 48.32
CA ASN A 2 4.05 44.16 47.14
C ASN A 2 3.10 43.09 47.64
N LYS A 3 1.79 43.28 47.45
CA LYS A 3 0.77 42.19 47.61
C LYS A 3 1.01 41.19 46.47
N SER A 4 1.67 40.09 46.80
CA SER A 4 1.67 38.91 45.96
C SER A 4 0.23 38.47 45.74
N ARG A 5 -0.33 38.69 44.53
CA ARG A 5 -1.58 38.04 44.11
C ARG A 5 -1.31 36.53 44.11
N GLN A 6 -1.79 35.84 45.13
CA GLN A 6 -1.94 34.37 45.09
C GLN A 6 -2.78 34.05 43.86
N GLN A 7 -2.11 33.50 42.81
CA GLN A 7 -2.78 32.99 41.63
C GLN A 7 -3.66 31.81 42.08
N LYS A 8 -4.96 31.88 41.81
CA LYS A 8 -5.86 30.74 42.04
C LYS A 8 -5.38 29.55 41.21
N PRO A 9 -5.40 28.29 41.72
CA PRO A 9 -4.91 27.09 41.00
C PRO A 9 -5.53 26.91 39.61
N ALA A 10 -6.76 27.32 39.41
CA ALA A 10 -7.41 27.35 38.08
C ALA A 10 -6.71 28.27 37.07
N GLY A 11 -5.97 29.30 37.51
CA GLY A 11 -5.18 30.18 36.65
C GLY A 11 -3.93 29.51 36.10
N LEU A 12 -3.28 28.65 36.87
CA LEU A 12 -2.07 27.93 36.51
C LEU A 12 -2.36 26.89 35.40
N TRP A 13 -3.46 26.14 35.48
CA TRP A 13 -3.87 25.19 34.43
C TRP A 13 -4.20 25.87 33.11
N LEU A 14 -4.88 27.00 33.14
CA LEU A 14 -5.19 27.79 31.95
C LEU A 14 -3.91 28.41 31.33
N GLU A 15 -2.93 28.78 32.15
CA GLU A 15 -1.63 29.25 31.64
C GLU A 15 -0.84 28.14 31.00
N PHE A 16 -0.82 26.96 31.57
CA PHE A 16 -0.16 25.78 31.01
C PHE A 16 -0.81 25.35 29.69
N LEU A 17 -2.15 25.15 29.69
CA LEU A 17 -2.89 24.76 28.50
C LEU A 17 -2.79 25.78 27.36
N GLY A 18 -2.78 27.08 27.68
CA GLY A 18 -2.61 28.15 26.69
C GLY A 18 -1.13 28.47 26.39
N SER A 19 -0.18 27.60 26.74
CA SER A 19 1.22 27.81 26.50
C SER A 19 1.58 27.54 25.03
N MET A 20 2.30 28.48 24.42
CA MET A 20 2.79 28.36 23.04
C MET A 20 3.77 27.16 22.89
N ASN A 21 4.59 26.91 23.88
CA ASN A 21 5.54 25.81 23.86
C ASN A 21 4.83 24.45 23.83
N LEU A 22 3.76 24.30 24.62
CA LEU A 22 2.95 23.07 24.60
C LEU A 22 2.31 22.83 23.23
N ALA A 23 1.71 23.85 22.63
CA ALA A 23 1.10 23.74 21.32
C ALA A 23 2.12 23.40 20.22
N ILE A 24 3.31 24.02 20.25
CA ILE A 24 4.39 23.72 19.28
C ILE A 24 4.87 22.28 19.45
N THR A 25 5.10 21.82 20.69
CA THR A 25 5.53 20.43 20.94
C THR A 25 4.52 19.44 20.39
N MET A 26 3.22 19.68 20.65
CA MET A 26 2.15 18.81 20.12
C MET A 26 2.11 18.82 18.60
N LEU A 27 2.23 19.97 17.95
CA LEU A 27 2.29 20.09 16.49
C LEU A 27 3.46 19.29 15.90
N VAL A 28 4.65 19.35 16.54
CA VAL A 28 5.81 18.58 16.09
C VAL A 28 5.57 17.07 16.21
N VAL A 29 5.03 16.62 17.35
CA VAL A 29 4.71 15.18 17.54
C VAL A 29 3.67 14.72 16.55
N ILE A 30 2.60 15.48 16.34
CA ILE A 30 1.56 15.17 15.35
C ILE A 30 2.15 15.14 13.94
N ALA A 31 3.05 16.06 13.60
CA ALA A 31 3.70 16.08 12.29
C ALA A 31 4.55 14.81 12.06
N VAL A 32 5.35 14.40 13.06
CA VAL A 32 6.13 13.15 12.99
C VAL A 32 5.22 11.94 12.84
N ALA A 33 4.16 11.86 13.66
CA ALA A 33 3.17 10.78 13.58
C ALA A 33 2.50 10.74 12.20
N SER A 34 2.16 11.90 11.63
CA SER A 34 1.54 12.00 10.30
C SER A 34 2.49 11.55 9.18
N VAL A 35 3.79 11.82 9.29
CA VAL A 35 4.80 11.28 8.35
C VAL A 35 4.80 9.76 8.39
N ILE A 36 4.82 9.17 9.60
CA ILE A 36 4.76 7.71 9.77
C ILE A 36 3.47 7.16 9.15
N GLY A 37 2.31 7.75 9.48
CA GLY A 37 1.01 7.33 8.95
C GLY A 37 0.84 7.50 7.43
N THR A 38 1.66 8.34 6.80
CA THR A 38 1.66 8.52 5.34
C THR A 38 2.58 7.51 4.64
N VAL A 39 3.72 7.18 5.25
CA VAL A 39 4.70 6.23 4.68
C VAL A 39 4.22 4.79 4.84
N LEU A 40 3.66 4.44 6.01
CA LEU A 40 3.08 3.12 6.23
C LEU A 40 1.68 3.04 5.62
N GLN A 41 1.43 2.02 4.81
CA GLN A 41 0.07 1.72 4.35
C GLN A 41 -0.83 1.51 5.57
N GLN A 42 -1.97 2.17 5.60
CA GLN A 42 -2.90 2.14 6.73
C GLN A 42 -4.05 1.16 6.47
N ASN A 43 -4.54 0.49 7.52
CA ASN A 43 -5.74 -0.34 7.52
C ASN A 43 -5.69 -1.54 6.53
N GLN A 44 -4.51 -2.16 6.38
CA GLN A 44 -4.35 -3.43 5.67
C GLN A 44 -4.50 -4.62 6.63
N PRO A 45 -4.79 -5.84 6.13
CA PRO A 45 -4.76 -7.05 6.93
C PRO A 45 -3.39 -7.26 7.59
N TYR A 46 -3.36 -7.76 8.83
CA TYR A 46 -2.09 -7.95 9.56
C TYR A 46 -1.13 -8.93 8.88
N GLN A 47 -1.64 -9.89 8.12
CA GLN A 47 -0.82 -10.84 7.37
C GLN A 47 0.07 -10.15 6.34
N ASP A 48 -0.44 -9.12 5.66
CA ASP A 48 0.33 -8.35 4.67
C ASP A 48 1.50 -7.61 5.32
N TYR A 49 1.31 -7.11 6.55
CA TYR A 49 2.38 -6.47 7.30
C TYR A 49 3.44 -7.46 7.79
N ILE A 50 3.03 -8.67 8.20
CA ILE A 50 3.97 -9.73 8.62
C ILE A 50 4.84 -10.14 7.43
N ILE A 51 4.25 -10.32 6.26
CA ILE A 51 4.98 -10.66 5.02
C ILE A 51 5.95 -9.54 4.65
N LYS A 52 5.51 -8.27 4.76
CA LYS A 52 6.29 -7.10 4.32
C LYS A 52 7.43 -6.72 5.27
N PHE A 53 7.20 -6.78 6.57
CA PHE A 53 8.14 -6.27 7.60
C PHE A 53 8.76 -7.36 8.46
N GLY A 54 8.24 -8.59 8.38
CA GLY A 54 8.63 -9.70 9.25
C GLY A 54 7.99 -9.63 10.65
N PRO A 55 8.00 -10.76 11.40
CA PRO A 55 7.27 -10.87 12.67
C PRO A 55 7.79 -9.92 13.77
N TYR A 56 9.10 -9.64 13.81
CA TYR A 56 9.69 -8.76 14.82
C TYR A 56 9.21 -7.31 14.71
N TRP A 57 9.29 -6.70 13.52
CA TRP A 57 8.83 -5.33 13.31
C TRP A 57 7.32 -5.22 13.37
N HIS A 58 6.61 -6.29 12.94
CA HIS A 58 5.15 -6.35 13.07
C HIS A 58 4.69 -6.14 14.51
N GLU A 59 5.27 -6.84 15.50
CA GLU A 59 4.89 -6.71 16.91
C GLU A 59 5.15 -5.30 17.45
N ILE A 60 6.26 -4.66 17.08
CA ILE A 60 6.55 -3.27 17.48
C ILE A 60 5.50 -2.30 16.91
N PHE A 61 5.24 -2.39 15.61
CA PHE A 61 4.29 -1.50 14.95
C PHE A 61 2.85 -1.69 15.44
N LYS A 62 2.49 -2.93 15.76
CA LYS A 62 1.20 -3.30 16.34
C LYS A 62 1.01 -2.69 17.74
N VAL A 63 2.00 -2.80 18.63
CA VAL A 63 1.94 -2.23 19.99
C VAL A 63 1.79 -0.70 19.96
N LEU A 64 2.39 -0.05 18.96
CA LEU A 64 2.32 1.40 18.77
C LEU A 64 1.12 1.85 17.94
N ASP A 65 0.23 0.94 17.51
CA ASP A 65 -0.90 1.21 16.61
C ASP A 65 -0.50 1.97 15.33
N LEU A 66 0.69 1.67 14.75
CA LEU A 66 1.19 2.38 13.58
C LEU A 66 0.49 1.97 12.27
N TYR A 67 -0.30 0.92 12.29
CA TYR A 67 -1.11 0.47 11.15
C TYR A 67 -2.44 1.22 11.01
N ASP A 68 -2.84 1.98 12.05
CA ASP A 68 -3.96 2.93 12.03
C ASP A 68 -3.62 4.17 12.85
N VAL A 69 -2.57 4.89 12.45
CA VAL A 69 -2.05 6.06 13.17
C VAL A 69 -3.14 7.10 13.41
N TYR A 70 -3.97 7.37 12.39
CA TYR A 70 -5.00 8.41 12.46
C TYR A 70 -6.22 8.03 13.31
N GLY A 71 -6.46 6.72 13.50
CA GLY A 71 -7.49 6.18 14.40
C GLY A 71 -6.95 5.81 15.79
N ALA A 72 -5.63 5.80 15.98
CA ALA A 72 -5.00 5.44 17.25
C ALA A 72 -5.41 6.38 18.38
N VAL A 73 -5.75 5.82 19.55
CA VAL A 73 -6.23 6.57 20.71
C VAL A 73 -5.22 7.65 21.13
N TRP A 74 -3.92 7.34 21.13
CA TRP A 74 -2.88 8.30 21.49
C TRP A 74 -2.83 9.49 20.52
N PHE A 75 -3.03 9.26 19.21
CA PHE A 75 -3.05 10.32 18.20
C PHE A 75 -4.29 11.22 18.35
N LEU A 76 -5.47 10.62 18.57
CA LEU A 76 -6.70 11.35 18.81
C LEU A 76 -6.66 12.17 20.11
N LEU A 77 -6.00 11.64 21.16
CA LEU A 77 -5.74 12.39 22.39
C LEU A 77 -4.82 13.59 22.14
N LEU A 78 -3.73 13.43 21.39
CA LEU A 78 -2.84 14.54 21.00
C LEU A 78 -3.61 15.61 20.22
N LEU A 79 -4.44 15.20 19.28
CA LEU A 79 -5.27 16.11 18.48
C LEU A 79 -6.30 16.85 19.36
N GLY A 80 -6.94 16.13 20.28
CA GLY A 80 -7.86 16.71 21.27
C GLY A 80 -7.17 17.70 22.22
N PHE A 81 -5.96 17.37 22.69
CA PHE A 81 -5.15 18.28 23.49
C PHE A 81 -4.72 19.52 22.71
N LEU A 82 -4.34 19.38 21.45
CA LEU A 82 -4.01 20.51 20.57
C LEU A 82 -5.23 21.41 20.35
N LEU A 83 -6.42 20.80 20.10
CA LEU A 83 -7.68 21.50 19.98
C LEU A 83 -7.96 22.34 21.24
N LEU A 84 -7.85 21.73 22.41
CA LEU A 84 -8.07 22.39 23.68
C LEU A 84 -7.07 23.52 23.92
N SER A 85 -5.77 23.26 23.76
CA SER A 85 -4.69 24.21 23.93
C SER A 85 -4.85 25.44 23.03
N THR A 86 -5.11 25.20 21.73
CA THR A 86 -5.30 26.29 20.77
C THR A 86 -6.59 27.08 21.04
N SER A 87 -7.67 26.41 21.44
CA SER A 87 -8.92 27.08 21.82
C SER A 87 -8.73 27.99 23.04
N VAL A 88 -8.03 27.54 24.08
CA VAL A 88 -7.66 28.35 25.24
C VAL A 88 -6.79 29.53 24.81
N CYS A 89 -5.87 29.34 23.90
CA CYS A 89 -5.02 30.37 23.34
C CYS A 89 -5.83 31.46 22.61
N VAL A 90 -6.80 31.07 21.79
CA VAL A 90 -7.73 31.98 21.11
C VAL A 90 -8.61 32.74 22.12
N TYR A 91 -9.15 32.03 23.09
CA TYR A 91 -9.99 32.64 24.15
C TYR A 91 -9.24 33.73 24.95
N ARG A 92 -7.98 33.46 25.33
CA ARG A 92 -7.17 34.40 26.12
C ARG A 92 -6.70 35.60 25.32
N ASN A 93 -6.19 35.38 24.11
CA ASN A 93 -5.49 36.40 23.30
C ASN A 93 -6.44 37.11 22.31
N GLY A 94 -7.47 36.41 21.82
CA GLY A 94 -8.39 36.92 20.81
C GLY A 94 -9.04 38.25 21.12
N PRO A 95 -9.66 38.42 22.33
CA PRO A 95 -10.25 39.70 22.70
C PRO A 95 -9.23 40.87 22.75
N GLY A 96 -7.99 40.58 23.14
CA GLY A 96 -6.89 41.54 23.10
C GLY A 96 -6.53 41.96 21.68
N MET A 97 -6.42 41.00 20.77
CA MET A 97 -6.13 41.27 19.35
C MET A 97 -7.24 42.07 18.66
N LEU A 98 -8.51 41.74 18.91
CA LEU A 98 -9.65 42.45 18.38
C LEU A 98 -9.74 43.90 18.93
N ARG A 99 -9.41 44.10 20.22
CA ARG A 99 -9.30 45.41 20.82
C ARG A 99 -8.19 46.25 20.20
N ASP A 100 -7.00 45.64 20.00
CA ASP A 100 -5.84 46.29 19.36
C ASP A 100 -6.13 46.77 17.95
N MET A 101 -7.00 46.06 17.18
CA MET A 101 -7.42 46.49 15.84
C MET A 101 -8.30 47.76 15.86
N ARG A 102 -9.03 47.99 16.94
CA ARG A 102 -10.01 49.10 17.02
C ARG A 102 -9.51 50.28 17.86
N HIS A 103 -8.50 50.03 18.70
CA HIS A 103 -8.06 51.02 19.70
C HIS A 103 -6.85 51.83 19.22
N PHE A 104 -7.07 53.12 18.95
CA PHE A 104 -6.09 54.04 18.39
C PHE A 104 -5.05 54.59 19.39
N ARG A 105 -5.24 54.34 20.72
CA ARG A 105 -4.38 54.83 21.81
C ARG A 105 -4.22 56.35 21.78
N LEU A 106 -5.35 57.07 21.85
CA LEU A 106 -5.42 58.54 21.76
C LEU A 106 -4.81 59.27 22.97
N ASN A 107 -4.52 58.58 24.08
CA ASN A 107 -3.99 59.23 25.31
C ASN A 107 -2.46 59.14 25.38
N MET A 108 -1.75 59.55 24.32
CA MET A 108 -0.30 59.58 24.29
C MET A 108 0.22 60.88 24.92
N LYS A 109 1.25 60.80 25.80
CA LYS A 109 1.92 61.96 26.42
C LYS A 109 3.15 62.33 25.62
N GLU A 110 3.51 63.60 25.59
CA GLU A 110 4.68 64.09 24.89
C GLU A 110 5.97 63.33 25.27
N LYS A 111 6.18 63.12 26.57
CA LYS A 111 7.37 62.33 27.05
C LYS A 111 7.42 60.94 26.45
N SER A 112 6.26 60.32 26.16
CA SER A 112 6.22 58.97 25.54
C SER A 112 6.53 59.03 24.08
N LEU A 113 6.16 60.09 23.36
CA LEU A 113 6.50 60.26 21.92
C LEU A 113 8.01 60.51 21.75
N ARG A 114 8.62 61.35 22.58
CA ARG A 114 10.03 61.70 22.51
C ARG A 114 10.99 60.51 22.72
N VAL A 115 10.57 59.49 23.47
CA VAL A 115 11.36 58.30 23.79
C VAL A 115 11.21 57.24 22.66
N MET A 116 10.31 57.42 21.71
CA MET A 116 10.18 56.47 20.60
C MET A 116 11.36 56.57 19.64
N ARG A 117 11.83 55.42 19.19
CA ARG A 117 12.97 55.32 18.23
C ARG A 117 12.75 56.13 16.95
N ASN A 118 11.49 56.10 16.45
CA ASN A 118 11.11 56.84 15.24
C ASN A 118 10.30 58.06 15.70
N PHE A 119 11.00 59.20 15.76
CA PHE A 119 10.50 60.50 16.22
C PHE A 119 11.04 61.62 15.36
N ARG A 120 10.18 62.61 15.01
CA ARG A 120 10.47 63.86 14.35
C ARG A 120 9.70 64.97 14.96
N GLU A 121 10.25 66.20 14.93
CA GLU A 121 9.61 67.38 15.46
C GLU A 121 9.84 68.57 14.54
N TRP A 122 8.78 69.35 14.35
CA TRP A 122 8.79 70.55 13.51
C TRP A 122 8.15 71.73 14.27
N THR A 123 8.63 72.99 13.94
CA THR A 123 7.95 74.22 14.28
C THR A 123 7.49 74.84 12.94
N LEU A 124 6.18 75.00 12.77
CA LEU A 124 5.53 75.42 11.52
C LEU A 124 4.82 76.76 11.76
N ASN A 125 4.84 77.64 10.74
CA ASN A 125 4.15 78.93 10.80
C ASN A 125 2.62 78.81 10.65
N ASP A 126 2.12 77.64 10.19
CA ASP A 126 0.69 77.40 9.98
C ASP A 126 -0.06 77.20 11.30
N SER A 127 -1.36 77.58 11.29
CA SER A 127 -2.24 77.41 12.45
C SER A 127 -2.46 75.89 12.75
N PRO A 128 -2.72 75.53 14.03
CA PRO A 128 -2.93 74.14 14.42
C PRO A 128 -4.03 73.44 13.58
N GLN A 129 -5.07 74.11 13.16
CA GLN A 129 -6.15 73.58 12.33
C GLN A 129 -5.70 73.28 10.91
N GLN A 130 -4.89 74.17 10.28
CA GLN A 130 -4.32 73.94 8.95
C GLN A 130 -3.37 72.74 8.93
N VAL A 131 -2.47 72.68 9.94
CA VAL A 131 -1.55 71.56 10.11
C VAL A 131 -2.36 70.24 10.28
N GLU A 132 -3.37 70.23 11.15
CA GLU A 132 -4.23 69.05 11.35
C GLU A 132 -4.86 68.57 10.04
N GLN A 133 -5.42 69.44 9.25
CA GLN A 133 -6.04 69.12 7.96
C GLN A 133 -5.01 68.54 6.99
N THR A 134 -3.87 69.19 6.84
CA THR A 134 -2.80 68.76 5.97
C THR A 134 -2.25 67.38 6.33
N PHE A 135 -1.97 67.14 7.62
CA PHE A 135 -1.49 65.85 8.08
C PHE A 135 -2.55 64.74 7.94
N THR A 136 -3.80 65.07 8.25
CA THR A 136 -4.90 64.11 8.12
C THR A 136 -5.10 63.71 6.66
N GLN A 137 -5.10 64.66 5.71
CA GLN A 137 -5.23 64.42 4.30
C GLN A 137 -4.04 63.61 3.76
N TYR A 138 -2.81 63.98 4.13
CA TYR A 138 -1.57 63.33 3.73
C TYR A 138 -1.55 61.87 4.13
N PHE A 139 -1.83 61.59 5.43
CA PHE A 139 -1.80 60.19 5.93
C PHE A 139 -2.98 59.35 5.44
N ASN A 140 -4.17 59.98 5.21
CA ASN A 140 -5.25 59.25 4.57
C ASN A 140 -4.92 58.83 3.14
N ASN A 141 -4.24 59.68 2.35
CA ASN A 141 -3.73 59.32 0.99
C ASN A 141 -2.67 58.21 1.03
N LYS A 142 -1.90 58.10 2.13
CA LYS A 142 -0.94 57.00 2.36
C LYS A 142 -1.61 55.72 2.94
N GLY A 143 -2.95 55.72 3.08
CA GLY A 143 -3.75 54.57 3.54
C GLY A 143 -3.80 54.38 5.07
N TYR A 144 -3.45 55.41 5.83
CA TYR A 144 -3.67 55.44 7.28
C TYR A 144 -5.09 55.88 7.60
N ARG A 145 -5.71 55.23 8.61
CA ARG A 145 -6.96 55.69 9.21
C ARG A 145 -6.61 56.58 10.40
N ALA A 146 -7.19 57.80 10.45
CA ALA A 146 -6.95 58.78 11.48
C ALA A 146 -8.09 58.84 12.49
N ARG A 147 -7.75 59.04 13.76
CA ARG A 147 -8.70 59.47 14.83
C ARG A 147 -8.08 60.62 15.58
N ARG A 148 -8.95 61.62 15.89
CA ARG A 148 -8.61 62.86 16.54
C ARG A 148 -9.02 62.84 17.99
N LYS A 149 -8.20 63.43 18.85
CA LYS A 149 -8.56 63.83 20.23
C LYS A 149 -7.91 65.17 20.51
N GLU A 150 -8.69 66.09 21.08
CA GLU A 150 -8.19 67.36 21.56
C GLU A 150 -8.32 67.43 23.09
N HIS A 151 -7.27 67.95 23.77
CA HIS A 151 -7.24 68.11 25.20
C HIS A 151 -6.31 69.28 25.55
N GLU A 152 -6.81 70.26 26.33
CA GLU A 152 -6.05 71.46 26.75
C GLU A 152 -5.32 72.20 25.63
N GLY A 153 -5.97 72.36 24.47
CA GLY A 153 -5.40 73.05 23.30
C GLY A 153 -4.37 72.27 22.52
N VAL A 154 -4.11 71.00 22.88
CA VAL A 154 -3.26 70.07 22.17
C VAL A 154 -4.10 69.09 21.34
N THR A 155 -3.86 69.02 20.04
CA THR A 155 -4.49 68.04 19.16
C THR A 155 -3.59 66.82 18.98
N ILE A 156 -4.16 65.61 19.22
CA ILE A 156 -3.49 64.32 18.97
C ILE A 156 -4.24 63.64 17.83
N LEU A 157 -3.53 63.34 16.74
CA LEU A 157 -4.00 62.47 15.69
C LEU A 157 -3.33 61.11 15.88
N ALA A 158 -4.11 60.07 16.14
CA ALA A 158 -3.64 58.72 16.15
C ALA A 158 -3.97 58.05 14.82
N LEU A 159 -2.96 57.55 14.16
CA LEU A 159 -2.98 57.01 12.80
C LEU A 159 -2.69 55.52 12.85
N MET A 160 -3.40 54.71 12.09
CA MET A 160 -3.25 53.28 12.09
C MET A 160 -3.39 52.72 10.65
N LYS A 161 -2.48 51.84 10.27
CA LYS A 161 -2.47 51.13 9.01
C LYS A 161 -2.20 49.63 9.23
N GLY A 162 -2.77 48.76 8.36
CA GLY A 162 -2.50 47.32 8.42
C GLY A 162 -3.20 46.61 9.58
N GLN A 163 -4.36 47.04 10.01
CA GLN A 163 -5.15 46.45 11.11
C GLN A 163 -5.45 44.97 10.88
N MET A 164 -5.60 44.52 9.59
CA MET A 164 -5.89 43.16 9.20
C MET A 164 -4.82 42.15 9.63
N ASN A 165 -3.57 42.59 9.90
CA ASN A 165 -2.53 41.73 10.45
C ASN A 165 -2.95 41.00 11.71
N ARG A 166 -3.73 41.63 12.58
CA ARG A 166 -4.23 41.03 13.85
C ARG A 166 -5.30 39.96 13.61
N LEU A 167 -6.05 40.04 12.48
CA LEU A 167 -6.93 38.96 12.06
C LEU A 167 -6.14 37.73 11.63
N GLY A 168 -4.94 37.91 11.11
CA GLY A 168 -4.07 36.80 10.74
C GLY A 168 -3.86 35.84 11.90
N TYR A 169 -3.60 36.35 13.11
CA TYR A 169 -3.52 35.52 14.33
C TYR A 169 -4.80 34.72 14.59
N LEU A 170 -5.96 35.35 14.45
CA LEU A 170 -7.24 34.66 14.67
C LEU A 170 -7.48 33.59 13.62
N PHE A 171 -7.27 33.91 12.33
CA PHE A 171 -7.47 32.95 11.25
C PHE A 171 -6.54 31.75 11.35
N THR A 172 -5.26 31.96 11.71
CA THR A 172 -4.34 30.83 11.88
C THR A 172 -4.74 29.91 13.02
N HIS A 173 -5.06 30.46 14.19
CA HIS A 173 -5.39 29.65 15.36
C HIS A 173 -6.78 29.03 15.27
N VAL A 174 -7.78 29.76 14.78
CA VAL A 174 -9.12 29.19 14.53
C VAL A 174 -9.06 28.15 13.41
N GLY A 175 -8.23 28.39 12.36
CA GLY A 175 -7.98 27.41 11.32
C GLY A 175 -7.45 26.08 11.86
N ILE A 176 -6.47 26.11 12.78
CA ILE A 176 -5.96 24.91 13.46
C ILE A 176 -7.07 24.24 14.27
N VAL A 177 -7.89 24.99 15.01
CA VAL A 177 -9.05 24.45 15.76
C VAL A 177 -10.00 23.72 14.82
N VAL A 178 -10.34 24.34 13.68
CA VAL A 178 -11.24 23.75 12.67
C VAL A 178 -10.63 22.50 12.06
N ILE A 179 -9.31 22.48 11.74
CA ILE A 179 -8.59 21.29 11.27
C ILE A 179 -8.67 20.15 12.30
N CYS A 180 -8.42 20.46 13.58
CA CYS A 180 -8.50 19.46 14.64
C CYS A 180 -9.91 18.87 14.80
N ILE A 181 -10.95 19.70 14.70
CA ILE A 181 -12.34 19.24 14.72
C ILE A 181 -12.60 18.27 13.55
N GLY A 182 -12.23 18.65 12.32
CA GLY A 182 -12.40 17.79 11.16
C GLY A 182 -11.63 16.47 11.28
N GLY A 183 -10.39 16.50 11.80
CA GLY A 183 -9.60 15.30 12.06
C GLY A 183 -10.21 14.38 13.11
N LEU A 184 -10.76 14.94 14.20
CA LEU A 184 -11.48 14.15 15.22
C LEU A 184 -12.80 13.57 14.69
N MET A 185 -13.48 14.25 13.76
CA MET A 185 -14.69 13.73 13.11
C MET A 185 -14.37 12.48 12.26
N ASP A 186 -13.20 12.45 11.60
CA ASP A 186 -12.79 11.32 10.74
C ASP A 186 -11.97 10.26 11.50
N GLY A 187 -11.62 10.49 12.77
CA GLY A 187 -10.75 9.63 13.57
C GLY A 187 -11.41 8.39 14.21
N ASN A 188 -12.60 7.98 13.77
CA ASN A 188 -13.31 6.79 14.29
C ASN A 188 -13.50 6.75 15.83
N LEU A 189 -13.44 7.90 16.51
CA LEU A 189 -13.58 7.97 17.96
C LEU A 189 -14.90 7.36 18.45
N GLY A 190 -15.99 7.56 17.71
CA GLY A 190 -17.30 6.98 18.03
C GLY A 190 -17.29 5.45 17.99
N LEU A 191 -16.56 4.86 17.05
CA LEU A 191 -16.41 3.41 16.92
C LEU A 191 -15.60 2.84 18.10
N SER A 192 -14.48 3.48 18.43
CA SER A 192 -13.62 3.10 19.56
C SER A 192 -14.38 3.16 20.91
N ILE A 193 -15.24 4.17 21.10
CA ILE A 193 -16.09 4.29 22.30
C ILE A 193 -17.15 3.17 22.31
N LYS A 194 -17.82 2.88 21.19
CA LYS A 194 -18.80 1.78 21.08
C LYS A 194 -18.17 0.43 21.42
N GLU A 195 -16.94 0.19 20.93
CA GLU A 195 -16.18 -1.02 21.24
C GLU A 195 -15.85 -1.11 22.72
N TRP A 196 -15.34 -0.04 23.33
CA TRP A 196 -14.99 -0.01 24.74
C TRP A 196 -16.21 -0.22 25.66
N LEU A 197 -17.38 0.25 25.26
CA LEU A 197 -18.64 0.03 25.95
C LEU A 197 -19.26 -1.35 25.68
N GLY A 198 -18.64 -2.19 24.82
CA GLY A 198 -19.13 -3.51 24.48
C GLY A 198 -20.31 -3.51 23.50
N GLY A 199 -20.61 -2.40 22.85
CA GLY A 199 -21.67 -2.28 21.86
C GLY A 199 -21.33 -2.88 20.50
N ILE A 200 -20.05 -3.10 20.21
CA ILE A 200 -19.55 -3.78 19.02
C ILE A 200 -18.41 -4.73 19.39
N LYS A 201 -18.21 -5.77 18.55
CA LYS A 201 -17.14 -6.75 18.71
C LYS A 201 -16.49 -7.00 17.37
N ILE A 202 -15.15 -6.94 17.31
CA ILE A 202 -14.38 -7.24 16.11
C ILE A 202 -14.47 -8.74 15.81
N GLU A 203 -14.81 -9.11 14.58
CA GLU A 203 -14.82 -10.49 14.09
C GLU A 203 -13.40 -10.86 13.64
N LYS A 204 -12.94 -12.05 14.09
CA LYS A 204 -11.59 -12.55 13.78
C LYS A 204 -11.60 -13.80 12.90
N ARG A 205 -12.76 -14.41 12.74
CA ARG A 205 -12.91 -15.60 11.92
C ARG A 205 -13.09 -15.19 10.46
N ASP A 206 -12.46 -15.92 9.58
CA ASP A 206 -12.70 -15.79 8.14
C ASP A 206 -14.00 -16.54 7.77
N ILE A 207 -15.10 -15.80 7.77
CA ILE A 207 -16.44 -16.31 7.51
C ILE A 207 -17.15 -15.44 6.47
N ALA A 208 -18.13 -16.02 5.79
CA ALA A 208 -18.92 -15.28 4.81
C ALA A 208 -19.62 -14.06 5.45
N ALA A 209 -19.71 -12.95 4.72
CA ALA A 209 -20.31 -11.71 5.23
C ALA A 209 -21.71 -11.91 5.81
N LYS A 210 -22.50 -12.86 5.26
CA LYS A 210 -23.85 -13.19 5.74
C LYS A 210 -23.85 -13.91 7.10
N GLU A 211 -22.74 -14.54 7.48
CA GLU A 211 -22.59 -15.30 8.73
C GLU A 211 -22.00 -14.46 9.87
N VAL A 212 -21.54 -13.25 9.56
CA VAL A 212 -20.98 -12.34 10.55
C VAL A 212 -22.06 -11.96 11.58
N PRO A 213 -21.81 -12.11 12.89
CA PRO A 213 -22.77 -11.80 13.94
C PRO A 213 -23.23 -10.33 13.91
N PRO A 214 -24.50 -10.04 14.30
CA PRO A 214 -25.02 -8.65 14.31
C PRO A 214 -24.18 -7.67 15.13
N ILE A 215 -23.53 -8.12 16.22
CA ILE A 215 -22.65 -7.29 17.05
C ILE A 215 -21.38 -6.82 16.30
N SER A 216 -21.02 -7.49 15.20
CA SER A 216 -19.88 -7.15 14.35
C SER A 216 -20.32 -6.46 13.04
N ARG A 217 -21.58 -6.04 12.95
CA ARG A 217 -22.15 -5.31 11.83
C ARG A 217 -22.56 -3.90 12.26
N LEU A 218 -22.38 -2.98 11.34
CA LEU A 218 -22.78 -1.57 11.49
C LEU A 218 -23.81 -1.26 10.39
N GLY A 219 -24.97 -0.82 10.78
CA GLY A 219 -26.05 -0.42 9.87
C GLY A 219 -25.72 0.87 9.12
N PRO A 220 -26.51 1.20 8.08
CA PRO A 220 -26.33 2.44 7.32
C PRO A 220 -26.44 3.67 8.22
N GLY A 221 -25.41 4.52 8.21
CA GLY A 221 -25.38 5.76 9.02
C GLY A 221 -24.95 5.61 10.49
N GLU A 222 -24.75 4.41 11.01
CA GLU A 222 -24.24 4.20 12.36
C GLU A 222 -22.79 4.63 12.55
N ASN A 223 -22.01 4.60 11.49
CA ASN A 223 -20.65 5.10 11.44
C ASN A 223 -20.58 6.30 10.49
N TRP A 224 -20.14 7.45 11.02
CA TRP A 224 -20.10 8.71 10.26
C TRP A 224 -18.91 8.80 9.33
N SER A 225 -17.79 8.22 9.74
CA SER A 225 -16.55 8.20 8.99
C SER A 225 -15.99 6.78 8.98
N PHE A 226 -15.64 6.29 7.81
CA PHE A 226 -14.99 4.98 7.67
C PHE A 226 -14.24 4.86 6.35
N ARG A 227 -13.34 3.90 6.33
CA ARG A 227 -12.68 3.37 5.15
C ARG A 227 -12.86 1.86 5.15
N GLY A 228 -13.61 1.36 4.19
CA GLY A 228 -13.86 -0.07 4.00
C GLY A 228 -13.39 -0.54 2.64
N SER A 229 -13.11 -1.82 2.53
CA SER A 229 -12.74 -2.48 1.27
C SER A 229 -13.71 -3.62 0.96
N ILE A 230 -13.90 -3.88 -0.32
CA ILE A 230 -14.63 -5.04 -0.82
C ILE A 230 -14.02 -5.48 -2.13
N THR A 231 -13.89 -6.79 -2.32
CA THR A 231 -13.58 -7.40 -3.61
C THR A 231 -14.88 -7.86 -4.23
N LEU A 232 -15.24 -7.29 -5.35
CA LEU A 232 -16.50 -7.54 -6.03
C LEU A 232 -16.24 -8.23 -7.37
N PRO A 233 -16.61 -9.52 -7.53
CA PRO A 233 -16.56 -10.20 -8.83
C PRO A 233 -17.49 -9.56 -9.84
N GLU A 234 -17.19 -9.71 -11.13
CA GLU A 234 -18.10 -9.35 -12.22
C GLU A 234 -19.48 -10.01 -12.04
N ASP A 235 -20.51 -9.32 -12.44
CA ASP A 235 -21.92 -9.71 -12.28
C ASP A 235 -22.36 -9.90 -10.81
N SER A 236 -21.67 -9.30 -9.87
CA SER A 236 -21.98 -9.39 -8.44
C SER A 236 -22.40 -8.06 -7.85
N VAL A 237 -23.34 -8.11 -6.90
CA VAL A 237 -23.89 -6.95 -6.20
C VAL A 237 -23.62 -7.06 -4.71
N SER A 238 -23.21 -5.96 -4.08
CA SER A 238 -23.07 -5.89 -2.61
C SER A 238 -23.38 -4.50 -2.08
N ASN A 239 -24.00 -4.47 -0.90
CA ASN A 239 -24.18 -3.26 -0.09
C ASN A 239 -23.34 -3.26 1.19
N MET A 240 -22.31 -4.11 1.27
CA MET A 240 -21.47 -4.28 2.46
C MET A 240 -20.01 -4.04 2.13
N VAL A 241 -19.28 -3.42 3.07
CA VAL A 241 -17.83 -3.28 3.02
C VAL A 241 -17.19 -3.74 4.32
N PHE A 242 -15.97 -4.25 4.22
CA PHE A 242 -15.19 -4.72 5.36
C PHE A 242 -14.29 -3.61 5.88
N LEU A 243 -14.41 -3.30 7.15
CA LEU A 243 -13.55 -2.38 7.88
C LEU A 243 -12.47 -3.20 8.59
N ASN A 244 -11.27 -3.21 8.05
CA ASN A 244 -10.14 -3.89 8.71
C ASN A 244 -9.74 -3.12 9.98
N ILE A 245 -9.78 -3.79 11.13
CA ILE A 245 -9.46 -3.20 12.44
C ILE A 245 -8.58 -4.19 13.19
N ARG A 246 -7.32 -3.82 13.40
CA ARG A 246 -6.33 -4.66 14.09
C ARG A 246 -6.22 -6.06 13.47
N ASP A 247 -6.53 -7.10 14.24
CA ASP A 247 -6.45 -8.52 13.85
C ASP A 247 -7.79 -9.12 13.38
N GLY A 248 -8.75 -8.25 13.00
CA GLY A 248 -10.06 -8.66 12.54
C GLY A 248 -10.74 -7.58 11.70
N TYR A 249 -12.05 -7.67 11.61
CA TYR A 249 -12.86 -6.75 10.80
C TYR A 249 -14.26 -6.54 11.38
N LEU A 250 -14.90 -5.46 10.92
CA LEU A 250 -16.34 -5.21 11.05
C LEU A 250 -16.96 -5.12 9.65
N VAL A 251 -18.23 -5.43 9.55
CA VAL A 251 -19.01 -5.25 8.31
C VAL A 251 -19.81 -3.95 8.43
N GLN A 252 -19.59 -3.02 7.50
CA GLN A 252 -20.36 -1.78 7.38
C GLN A 252 -21.37 -1.92 6.23
N GLU A 253 -22.64 -1.76 6.52
CA GLU A 253 -23.68 -1.71 5.50
C GLU A 253 -23.75 -0.31 4.87
N LEU A 254 -23.93 -0.27 3.57
CA LEU A 254 -24.14 0.94 2.77
C LEU A 254 -25.63 1.18 2.56
N PRO A 255 -26.08 2.44 2.42
CA PRO A 255 -27.47 2.77 2.11
C PRO A 255 -27.83 2.58 0.61
N PHE A 256 -26.94 2.00 -0.17
CA PHE A 256 -27.09 1.64 -1.59
C PHE A 256 -26.29 0.38 -1.87
N ALA A 257 -26.57 -0.31 -2.95
CA ALA A 257 -25.77 -1.44 -3.40
C ALA A 257 -24.90 -1.03 -4.60
N VAL A 258 -23.75 -1.66 -4.70
CA VAL A 258 -22.79 -1.50 -5.82
C VAL A 258 -22.72 -2.83 -6.55
N GLU A 259 -22.94 -2.79 -7.85
CA GLU A 259 -22.75 -3.91 -8.77
C GLU A 259 -21.52 -3.65 -9.62
N LEU A 260 -20.67 -4.66 -9.82
CA LEU A 260 -19.62 -4.63 -10.82
C LEU A 260 -20.15 -5.31 -12.10
N LYS A 261 -20.33 -4.54 -13.17
CA LYS A 261 -20.82 -5.04 -14.47
C LYS A 261 -19.66 -5.64 -15.27
N GLU A 262 -18.55 -4.91 -15.38
CA GLU A 262 -17.36 -5.32 -16.12
C GLU A 262 -16.11 -4.69 -15.48
N PHE A 263 -15.01 -5.44 -15.46
CA PHE A 263 -13.71 -4.95 -15.08
C PHE A 263 -12.75 -5.09 -16.25
N ARG A 264 -12.06 -4.02 -16.60
CA ARG A 264 -11.14 -3.98 -17.73
C ARG A 264 -9.74 -3.63 -17.29
N VAL A 265 -8.77 -4.42 -17.77
CA VAL A 265 -7.34 -4.13 -17.60
C VAL A 265 -6.74 -3.87 -18.99
N GLU A 266 -6.22 -2.68 -19.20
CA GLU A 266 -5.34 -2.44 -20.34
C GLU A 266 -3.92 -2.84 -20.00
N HIS A 267 -3.27 -3.56 -20.90
CA HIS A 267 -1.88 -3.96 -20.75
C HIS A 267 -0.97 -3.24 -21.76
N TYR A 268 0.27 -2.99 -21.34
CA TYR A 268 1.33 -2.62 -22.27
C TYR A 268 1.69 -3.80 -23.19
N ALA A 269 2.39 -3.54 -24.28
CA ALA A 269 2.91 -4.59 -25.15
C ALA A 269 3.86 -5.59 -24.43
N SER A 270 4.40 -5.21 -23.27
CA SER A 270 5.17 -6.07 -22.37
C SER A 270 4.32 -7.04 -21.54
N GLY A 271 2.98 -6.91 -21.54
CA GLY A 271 2.07 -7.66 -20.68
C GLY A 271 1.87 -7.04 -19.28
N GLN A 272 2.56 -5.95 -18.96
CA GLN A 272 2.35 -5.23 -17.69
C GLN A 272 1.04 -4.43 -17.72
N PRO A 273 0.29 -4.38 -16.60
CA PRO A 273 -0.92 -3.57 -16.51
C PRO A 273 -0.63 -2.09 -16.75
N LYS A 274 -1.46 -1.43 -17.55
CA LYS A 274 -1.37 -0.01 -17.89
C LYS A 274 -2.45 0.81 -17.20
N SER A 275 -3.69 0.36 -17.25
CA SER A 275 -4.84 0.99 -16.60
C SER A 275 -5.84 -0.05 -16.13
N PHE A 276 -6.63 0.35 -15.14
CA PHE A 276 -7.69 -0.45 -14.56
C PHE A 276 -8.98 0.38 -14.56
N GLU A 277 -10.05 -0.19 -15.07
CA GLU A 277 -11.37 0.42 -15.12
C GLU A 277 -12.44 -0.54 -14.62
N SER A 278 -13.41 -0.03 -13.86
CA SER A 278 -14.57 -0.79 -13.38
C SER A 278 -15.84 -0.07 -13.79
N ASP A 279 -16.71 -0.75 -14.51
CA ASP A 279 -18.06 -0.30 -14.82
C ASP A 279 -18.97 -0.70 -13.65
N LEU A 280 -19.40 0.29 -12.88
CA LEU A 280 -20.23 0.11 -11.71
C LEU A 280 -21.68 0.50 -11.99
N VAL A 281 -22.60 -0.24 -11.39
CA VAL A 281 -24.01 0.13 -11.33
C VAL A 281 -24.40 0.37 -9.87
N ILE A 282 -24.92 1.54 -9.57
CA ILE A 282 -25.39 1.90 -8.24
C ILE A 282 -26.90 1.71 -8.17
N HIS A 283 -27.32 0.83 -7.27
CA HIS A 283 -28.72 0.58 -6.94
C HIS A 283 -29.08 1.30 -5.65
N ASP A 284 -29.96 2.28 -5.71
CA ASP A 284 -30.42 3.05 -4.55
C ASP A 284 -31.93 3.32 -4.71
N ASP A 285 -32.70 3.12 -3.65
CA ASP A 285 -34.15 3.40 -3.62
C ASP A 285 -34.50 4.87 -3.89
N GLN A 286 -33.51 5.77 -3.83
CA GLN A 286 -33.70 7.20 -4.13
C GLN A 286 -33.48 7.55 -5.61
N LEU A 287 -33.06 6.60 -6.43
CA LEU A 287 -32.91 6.76 -7.87
C LEU A 287 -34.13 6.18 -8.60
N GLU A 288 -34.59 6.86 -9.64
CA GLU A 288 -35.64 6.33 -10.51
C GLU A 288 -35.17 5.13 -11.34
N GLU A 289 -33.88 5.17 -11.76
CA GLU A 289 -33.18 4.10 -12.50
C GLU A 289 -31.78 3.91 -11.89
N PRO A 290 -31.20 2.69 -11.93
CA PRO A 290 -29.83 2.46 -11.50
C PRO A 290 -28.85 3.35 -12.24
N MET A 291 -27.86 3.91 -11.54
CA MET A 291 -26.85 4.79 -12.11
C MET A 291 -25.64 4.00 -12.56
N GLU A 292 -25.29 4.07 -13.83
CA GLU A 292 -24.07 3.47 -14.39
C GLU A 292 -22.94 4.51 -14.40
N GLU A 293 -21.73 4.13 -13.93
CA GLU A 293 -20.54 4.98 -13.93
C GLU A 293 -19.28 4.14 -14.02
N THR A 294 -18.32 4.61 -14.82
CA THR A 294 -17.01 3.97 -14.94
C THR A 294 -16.01 4.64 -14.01
N ILE A 295 -15.37 3.89 -13.15
CA ILE A 295 -14.28 4.37 -12.30
C ILE A 295 -12.93 3.84 -12.78
N ALA A 296 -11.88 4.60 -12.51
CA ALA A 296 -10.49 4.22 -12.78
C ALA A 296 -9.57 4.65 -11.63
N VAL A 297 -8.31 4.25 -11.68
CA VAL A 297 -7.30 4.72 -10.72
C VAL A 297 -7.23 6.25 -10.74
N ASN A 298 -7.33 6.88 -9.57
CA ASN A 298 -7.41 8.34 -9.37
C ASN A 298 -8.69 9.03 -9.91
N HIS A 299 -9.67 8.29 -10.42
CA HIS A 299 -10.97 8.80 -10.87
C HIS A 299 -12.09 8.08 -10.12
N PRO A 300 -12.31 8.40 -8.83
CA PRO A 300 -13.33 7.75 -8.02
C PRO A 300 -14.73 8.28 -8.33
N LEU A 301 -15.74 7.44 -8.13
CA LEU A 301 -17.13 7.87 -8.07
C LEU A 301 -17.43 8.51 -6.70
N ILE A 302 -18.03 9.70 -6.71
CA ILE A 302 -18.53 10.36 -5.49
C ILE A 302 -20.05 10.32 -5.51
N TYR A 303 -20.65 9.51 -4.64
CA TYR A 303 -22.09 9.34 -4.53
C TYR A 303 -22.57 9.51 -3.08
N ARG A 304 -23.51 10.40 -2.82
CA ARG A 304 -24.12 10.70 -1.49
C ARG A 304 -23.09 10.91 -0.37
N GLY A 305 -21.92 11.51 -0.69
CA GLY A 305 -20.83 11.72 0.28
C GLY A 305 -19.95 10.50 0.54
N TYR A 306 -20.18 9.39 -0.16
CA TYR A 306 -19.29 8.24 -0.25
C TYR A 306 -18.38 8.39 -1.46
N ALA A 307 -17.12 8.03 -1.30
CA ALA A 307 -16.16 7.98 -2.40
C ALA A 307 -15.78 6.52 -2.65
N ILE A 308 -15.99 6.05 -3.87
CA ILE A 308 -15.72 4.68 -4.33
C ILE A 308 -14.49 4.74 -5.22
N TYR A 309 -13.40 4.14 -4.77
CA TYR A 309 -12.11 4.13 -5.45
C TYR A 309 -11.80 2.74 -6.02
N GLN A 310 -11.24 2.70 -7.22
CA GLN A 310 -10.53 1.54 -7.72
C GLN A 310 -9.23 1.37 -6.91
N ALA A 311 -9.11 0.31 -6.11
CA ALA A 311 -7.99 0.11 -5.19
C ALA A 311 -7.07 -1.04 -5.63
N SER A 312 -7.65 -2.16 -6.05
CA SER A 312 -6.94 -3.37 -6.47
C SER A 312 -7.80 -4.17 -7.42
N PHE A 313 -7.29 -5.29 -7.89
CA PHE A 313 -8.06 -6.29 -8.61
C PHE A 313 -7.56 -7.68 -8.21
N SER A 314 -8.38 -8.69 -8.45
CA SER A 314 -8.05 -10.08 -8.22
C SER A 314 -8.87 -10.97 -9.14
N ASP A 315 -8.64 -12.26 -9.06
CA ASP A 315 -9.48 -13.24 -9.73
C ASP A 315 -10.90 -13.25 -9.13
N GLY A 316 -11.91 -13.24 -9.98
CA GLY A 316 -13.34 -13.23 -9.63
C GLY A 316 -13.98 -14.63 -9.60
N GLY A 317 -13.17 -15.67 -9.64
CA GLY A 317 -13.65 -17.06 -9.70
C GLY A 317 -13.55 -17.64 -11.10
N THR A 318 -12.41 -17.38 -11.77
CA THR A 318 -12.05 -17.98 -13.07
C THR A 318 -12.26 -19.48 -13.06
N LYS A 319 -12.95 -19.98 -14.11
CA LYS A 319 -13.17 -21.40 -14.32
C LYS A 319 -12.03 -21.95 -15.17
N MET A 320 -11.53 -23.12 -14.81
CA MET A 320 -10.39 -23.76 -15.48
C MET A 320 -10.79 -25.18 -15.91
N GLN A 321 -10.41 -25.56 -17.11
CA GLN A 321 -10.44 -26.94 -17.57
C GLN A 321 -9.06 -27.55 -17.31
N LEU A 322 -9.03 -28.62 -16.56
CA LEU A 322 -7.80 -29.22 -16.07
C LEU A 322 -7.68 -30.69 -16.47
N LYS A 323 -6.46 -31.15 -16.70
CA LYS A 323 -6.09 -32.56 -16.79
C LYS A 323 -5.20 -32.91 -15.60
N ALA A 324 -5.70 -33.81 -14.74
CA ALA A 324 -4.89 -34.35 -13.65
C ALA A 324 -4.16 -35.61 -14.12
N TRP A 325 -2.86 -35.52 -14.23
CA TRP A 325 -1.98 -36.62 -14.59
C TRP A 325 -1.55 -37.37 -13.33
N PRO A 326 -1.93 -38.67 -13.15
CA PRO A 326 -1.51 -39.43 -11.98
C PRO A 326 0.00 -39.64 -11.99
N LEU A 327 0.68 -39.36 -10.89
CA LEU A 327 2.11 -39.57 -10.74
C LEU A 327 2.45 -40.83 -9.90
N PHE A 328 1.44 -41.54 -9.43
CA PHE A 328 1.58 -42.76 -8.64
C PHE A 328 1.21 -44.04 -9.42
N ASP A 329 0.67 -43.88 -10.64
CA ASP A 329 0.12 -45.00 -11.43
C ASP A 329 1.00 -45.26 -12.66
N SER A 330 0.93 -46.50 -13.16
CA SER A 330 1.49 -46.91 -14.45
C SER A 330 0.56 -46.56 -15.63
N ASN A 331 -0.62 -46.06 -15.39
CA ASN A 331 -1.56 -45.59 -16.41
C ASN A 331 -1.29 -44.11 -16.76
N PRO A 332 -0.90 -43.81 -18.01
CA PRO A 332 -0.61 -42.44 -18.44
C PRO A 332 -1.85 -41.62 -18.81
N GLN A 333 -3.06 -42.08 -18.53
CA GLN A 333 -4.26 -41.36 -18.92
C GLN A 333 -4.62 -40.29 -17.89
N PRO A 334 -4.78 -39.02 -18.32
CA PRO A 334 -5.20 -37.96 -17.42
C PRO A 334 -6.68 -38.06 -17.08
N ILE A 335 -7.04 -37.58 -15.91
CA ILE A 335 -8.42 -37.41 -15.47
C ILE A 335 -8.84 -35.96 -15.76
N GLU A 336 -9.90 -35.77 -16.54
CA GLU A 336 -10.45 -34.43 -16.79
C GLU A 336 -11.21 -33.94 -15.55
N LEU A 337 -10.98 -32.70 -15.19
CA LEU A 337 -11.69 -32.07 -14.08
C LEU A 337 -11.83 -30.56 -14.30
N ASP A 338 -12.93 -30.01 -13.78
CA ASP A 338 -13.16 -28.58 -13.77
C ASP A 338 -12.67 -28.01 -12.44
N GLY A 339 -11.87 -26.93 -12.52
CA GLY A 339 -11.46 -26.09 -11.41
C GLY A 339 -12.21 -24.76 -11.42
N LYS A 340 -12.35 -24.16 -10.25
CA LYS A 340 -12.80 -22.77 -10.11
C LYS A 340 -12.01 -22.14 -8.99
N VAL A 341 -11.49 -20.95 -9.18
CA VAL A 341 -10.78 -20.20 -8.14
C VAL A 341 -11.70 -20.00 -6.94
N ALA A 342 -11.14 -20.09 -5.74
CA ALA A 342 -11.80 -20.10 -4.44
C ALA A 342 -12.72 -21.33 -4.17
N ALA A 343 -12.69 -22.35 -5.03
CA ALA A 343 -13.42 -23.61 -4.82
C ALA A 343 -12.49 -24.73 -4.35
N ARG A 344 -13.12 -25.78 -3.80
CA ARG A 344 -12.46 -27.01 -3.37
C ARG A 344 -12.93 -28.19 -4.19
N ARG A 345 -12.01 -29.09 -4.51
CA ARG A 345 -12.29 -30.36 -5.18
C ARG A 345 -11.65 -31.51 -4.43
N GLN A 346 -12.34 -32.64 -4.34
CA GLN A 346 -11.80 -33.85 -3.79
C GLN A 346 -11.38 -34.80 -4.91
N ILE A 347 -10.21 -35.44 -4.74
CA ILE A 347 -9.67 -36.47 -5.63
C ILE A 347 -9.34 -37.68 -4.78
N GLU A 348 -9.84 -38.83 -5.22
CA GLU A 348 -9.47 -40.11 -4.63
C GLU A 348 -8.09 -40.56 -5.10
N THR A 349 -7.22 -40.90 -4.17
CA THR A 349 -5.90 -41.45 -4.45
C THR A 349 -5.70 -42.76 -3.65
N PRO A 350 -4.71 -43.59 -4.00
CA PRO A 350 -4.41 -44.79 -3.23
C PRO A 350 -4.14 -44.54 -1.75
N ASN A 351 -3.71 -43.32 -1.39
CA ASN A 351 -3.39 -42.92 -0.01
C ASN A 351 -4.58 -42.23 0.69
N GLY A 352 -5.79 -42.22 0.10
CA GLY A 352 -6.98 -41.61 0.66
C GLY A 352 -7.46 -40.40 -0.15
N VAL A 353 -8.52 -39.77 0.34
CA VAL A 353 -9.13 -38.61 -0.31
C VAL A 353 -8.28 -37.36 -0.03
N MET A 354 -7.79 -36.73 -1.08
CA MET A 354 -7.10 -35.45 -1.03
C MET A 354 -8.03 -34.32 -1.45
N THR A 355 -7.81 -33.14 -0.91
CA THR A 355 -8.57 -31.94 -1.27
C THR A 355 -7.67 -30.97 -2.01
N ILE A 356 -8.09 -30.56 -3.22
CA ILE A 356 -7.47 -29.47 -3.97
C ILE A 356 -8.25 -28.20 -3.64
N GLU A 357 -7.55 -27.18 -3.21
CA GLU A 357 -8.06 -25.84 -2.95
C GLU A 357 -7.48 -24.92 -4.03
N PHE A 358 -8.28 -24.42 -4.97
CA PHE A 358 -7.84 -23.48 -5.99
C PHE A 358 -7.79 -22.07 -5.40
N GLU A 359 -6.62 -21.43 -5.39
CA GLU A 359 -6.43 -20.18 -4.66
C GLU A 359 -6.41 -18.95 -5.55
N ASN A 360 -5.73 -19.00 -6.69
CA ASN A 360 -5.56 -17.85 -7.55
C ASN A 360 -5.33 -18.26 -9.01
N PHE A 361 -5.68 -17.36 -9.93
CA PHE A 361 -5.37 -17.44 -11.35
C PHE A 361 -4.73 -16.13 -11.80
N LYS A 362 -3.69 -16.21 -12.64
CA LYS A 362 -3.02 -15.07 -13.26
C LYS A 362 -2.97 -15.29 -14.77
N GLU A 363 -3.55 -14.38 -15.54
CA GLU A 363 -3.53 -14.42 -17.00
C GLU A 363 -2.14 -14.12 -17.55
N PHE A 364 -1.43 -13.18 -16.94
CA PHE A 364 -0.08 -12.74 -17.36
C PHE A 364 0.92 -12.94 -16.26
N ASN A 365 2.06 -13.54 -16.61
CA ASN A 365 3.22 -13.70 -15.72
C ASN A 365 4.45 -13.11 -16.41
N VAL A 366 4.75 -11.85 -16.08
CA VAL A 366 5.79 -11.06 -16.75
C VAL A 366 7.03 -10.99 -15.88
N PHE A 367 8.16 -11.47 -16.40
CA PHE A 367 9.45 -11.47 -15.72
C PHE A 367 10.51 -10.73 -16.54
N PRO A 368 11.52 -10.11 -15.90
CA PRO A 368 12.68 -9.59 -16.60
C PRO A 368 13.38 -10.73 -17.35
N ALA A 369 13.72 -10.50 -18.62
CA ALA A 369 14.29 -11.54 -19.49
C ALA A 369 15.67 -12.08 -19.02
N ASP A 370 16.34 -11.34 -18.13
CA ASP A 370 17.69 -11.65 -17.63
C ASP A 370 17.65 -12.30 -16.21
N GLU A 371 16.49 -12.47 -15.61
CA GLU A 371 16.34 -13.15 -14.33
C GLU A 371 15.90 -14.60 -14.55
N GLU A 372 16.77 -15.55 -14.29
CA GLU A 372 16.40 -16.96 -14.16
C GLU A 372 15.40 -17.11 -13.00
N LEU A 373 14.40 -17.95 -13.19
CA LEU A 373 13.32 -18.27 -12.21
C LEU A 373 13.78 -18.79 -10.82
N ALA A 374 15.06 -18.66 -10.50
CA ALA A 374 15.59 -18.94 -9.18
C ALA A 374 15.20 -17.91 -8.11
N VAL A 375 14.69 -16.73 -8.52
CA VAL A 375 14.21 -15.69 -7.58
C VAL A 375 12.68 -15.78 -7.50
N ALA A 376 12.17 -16.03 -6.31
CA ALA A 376 10.74 -16.14 -6.05
C ALA A 376 9.96 -14.97 -6.67
N PRO A 377 8.90 -15.22 -7.48
CA PRO A 377 8.07 -14.20 -8.12
C PRO A 377 7.54 -13.15 -7.14
N ASP A 378 7.27 -13.54 -5.90
CA ASP A 378 6.75 -12.69 -4.83
C ASP A 378 7.67 -11.51 -4.46
N LYS A 379 8.99 -11.61 -4.69
CA LYS A 379 9.92 -10.50 -4.42
C LYS A 379 9.96 -9.47 -5.54
N VAL A 380 9.67 -9.87 -6.77
CA VAL A 380 9.64 -8.96 -7.93
C VAL A 380 8.37 -8.10 -7.89
N GLU A 381 7.21 -8.70 -7.62
CA GLU A 381 5.93 -7.96 -7.48
C GLU A 381 5.99 -6.91 -6.35
N GLN A 382 6.56 -7.26 -5.19
CA GLN A 382 6.67 -6.34 -4.05
C GLN A 382 7.66 -5.19 -4.28
N SER A 383 8.75 -5.43 -5.03
CA SER A 383 9.73 -4.38 -5.33
C SER A 383 9.22 -3.37 -6.36
N GLU A 384 8.35 -3.78 -7.28
CA GLU A 384 7.78 -2.91 -8.30
C GLU A 384 6.57 -2.12 -7.80
N MET A 385 5.72 -2.67 -6.93
CA MET A 385 4.64 -1.91 -6.27
C MET A 385 5.17 -0.78 -5.36
N VAL A 386 6.33 -0.97 -4.73
CA VAL A 386 6.98 0.07 -3.89
C VAL A 386 7.67 1.14 -4.76
N ARG A 387 8.06 0.82 -5.99
CA ARG A 387 8.67 1.75 -6.95
C ARG A 387 7.69 2.46 -7.87
N GLY A 388 6.40 2.45 -7.59
CA GLY A 388 5.32 3.11 -8.35
C GLY A 388 5.42 4.64 -8.50
N GLY A 389 6.61 5.16 -8.64
CA GLY A 389 6.90 6.53 -8.99
C GLY A 389 8.07 6.56 -9.96
N THR A 390 7.81 7.01 -11.19
CA THR A 390 8.78 7.30 -12.25
C THR A 390 9.57 6.08 -12.80
N MET A 391 8.92 5.27 -13.64
CA MET A 391 9.66 4.45 -14.59
C MET A 391 10.30 5.34 -15.67
N GLY A 392 11.56 5.69 -15.45
CA GLY A 392 12.46 6.00 -16.54
C GLY A 392 12.53 4.77 -17.45
N GLN A 393 12.47 4.98 -18.77
CA GLN A 393 12.61 3.95 -19.81
C GLN A 393 13.86 3.09 -19.55
N SER A 394 13.71 2.01 -18.78
CA SER A 394 14.69 0.96 -18.67
C SER A 394 14.46 0.02 -19.86
N SER A 395 15.45 -0.16 -20.70
CA SER A 395 15.47 -1.07 -21.85
C SER A 395 15.49 -2.57 -21.47
N LYS A 396 15.00 -2.95 -20.29
CA LYS A 396 14.88 -4.35 -19.87
C LYS A 396 13.82 -5.03 -20.73
N LYS A 397 14.20 -6.08 -21.41
CA LYS A 397 13.27 -6.96 -22.11
C LYS A 397 12.49 -7.75 -21.05
N PHE A 398 11.18 -7.73 -21.13
CA PHE A 398 10.29 -8.54 -20.31
C PHE A 398 9.78 -9.71 -21.13
N THR A 399 9.62 -10.87 -20.50
CA THR A 399 9.06 -12.07 -21.11
C THR A 399 7.81 -12.48 -20.34
N ASN A 400 6.70 -12.66 -21.06
CA ASN A 400 5.47 -13.19 -20.47
C ASN A 400 5.48 -14.73 -20.59
N TYR A 401 5.32 -15.40 -19.45
CA TYR A 401 5.27 -16.86 -19.35
C TYR A 401 3.85 -17.42 -19.51
N GLY A 402 2.87 -16.57 -19.87
CA GLY A 402 1.48 -16.95 -20.07
C GLY A 402 0.71 -17.19 -18.78
N PRO A 403 -0.51 -17.78 -18.87
CA PRO A 403 -1.36 -18.00 -17.72
C PRO A 403 -0.78 -19.01 -16.72
N SER A 404 -1.06 -18.77 -15.43
CA SER A 404 -0.75 -19.70 -14.34
C SER A 404 -1.89 -19.75 -13.33
N PHE A 405 -1.94 -20.83 -12.56
CA PHE A 405 -2.86 -20.95 -11.43
C PHE A 405 -2.15 -21.52 -10.20
N THR A 406 -2.58 -21.04 -9.06
CA THR A 406 -2.07 -21.49 -7.75
C THR A 406 -3.13 -22.35 -7.07
N PHE A 407 -2.71 -23.47 -6.52
CA PHE A 407 -3.59 -24.38 -5.80
C PHE A 407 -2.86 -25.03 -4.62
N ARG A 408 -3.63 -25.44 -3.64
CA ARG A 408 -3.10 -26.16 -2.47
C ARG A 408 -3.66 -27.58 -2.47
N VAL A 409 -2.78 -28.55 -2.27
CA VAL A 409 -3.15 -29.96 -2.08
C VAL A 409 -3.08 -30.28 -0.61
N ARG A 410 -4.23 -30.58 -0.02
CA ARG A 410 -4.35 -31.00 1.38
C ARG A 410 -4.47 -32.50 1.47
N GLN A 411 -3.58 -33.11 2.22
CA GLN A 411 -3.56 -34.54 2.49
C GLN A 411 -4.59 -34.93 3.59
N PRO A 412 -4.96 -36.24 3.71
CA PRO A 412 -5.88 -36.69 4.76
C PRO A 412 -5.37 -36.43 6.19
N ASN A 413 -4.05 -36.36 6.40
CA ASN A 413 -3.43 -36.02 7.68
C ASN A 413 -3.46 -34.52 8.04
N GLY A 414 -4.00 -33.67 7.14
CA GLY A 414 -4.10 -32.22 7.30
C GLY A 414 -2.93 -31.41 6.75
N GLU A 415 -1.82 -32.04 6.39
CA GLU A 415 -0.71 -31.36 5.73
C GLU A 415 -1.15 -30.80 4.38
N ALA A 416 -0.70 -29.59 4.08
CA ALA A 416 -1.00 -28.92 2.82
C ALA A 416 0.27 -28.39 2.17
N ARG A 417 0.35 -28.54 0.85
CA ARG A 417 1.42 -27.98 0.02
C ARG A 417 0.83 -27.11 -1.05
N GLU A 418 1.48 -26.03 -1.34
CA GLU A 418 1.06 -25.05 -2.33
C GLU A 418 1.83 -25.26 -3.64
N PHE A 419 1.11 -25.19 -4.75
CA PHE A 419 1.62 -25.39 -6.09
C PHE A 419 1.25 -24.21 -7.00
N VAL A 420 2.12 -23.91 -7.96
CA VAL A 420 1.85 -22.99 -9.07
C VAL A 420 2.20 -23.65 -10.38
N ASN A 421 1.23 -23.77 -11.29
CA ASN A 421 1.43 -24.39 -12.59
C ASN A 421 1.18 -23.38 -13.72
N TYR A 422 2.09 -23.40 -14.70
CA TYR A 422 1.96 -22.58 -15.91
C TYR A 422 1.24 -23.37 -17.00
N MET A 423 0.32 -22.70 -17.70
CA MET A 423 -0.52 -23.32 -18.72
C MET A 423 0.27 -23.73 -19.98
N VAL A 424 1.21 -22.86 -20.38
CA VAL A 424 1.99 -23.02 -21.61
C VAL A 424 3.45 -23.29 -21.30
N PRO A 425 4.18 -24.01 -22.19
CA PRO A 425 5.60 -24.25 -21.98
C PRO A 425 6.41 -22.97 -22.13
N VAL A 426 7.32 -22.74 -21.21
CA VAL A 426 8.20 -21.58 -21.16
C VAL A 426 9.53 -21.93 -21.84
N ARG A 427 10.04 -21.01 -22.65
CA ARG A 427 11.32 -21.18 -23.32
C ARG A 427 12.47 -20.77 -22.40
N GLN A 428 13.36 -21.71 -22.09
CA GLN A 428 14.59 -21.49 -21.31
C GLN A 428 15.78 -22.09 -22.07
N GLU A 429 16.84 -21.35 -22.28
CA GLU A 429 18.06 -21.78 -23.01
C GLU A 429 17.76 -22.47 -24.35
N GLY A 430 16.72 -22.01 -25.07
CA GLY A 430 16.33 -22.57 -26.36
C GLY A 430 15.46 -23.84 -26.29
N ARG A 431 15.13 -24.33 -25.12
CA ARG A 431 14.27 -25.50 -24.82
C ARG A 431 12.94 -25.07 -24.21
N TYR A 432 11.93 -25.90 -24.27
CA TYR A 432 10.59 -25.60 -23.76
C TYR A 432 10.22 -26.50 -22.60
N PHE A 433 9.78 -25.90 -21.49
CA PHE A 433 9.41 -26.60 -20.27
C PHE A 433 8.06 -26.14 -19.73
N PHE A 434 7.21 -27.07 -19.33
CA PHE A 434 6.09 -26.78 -18.46
C PHE A 434 6.63 -26.63 -17.04
N LEU A 435 6.33 -25.50 -16.41
CA LEU A 435 6.80 -25.17 -15.08
C LEU A 435 5.74 -25.51 -14.04
N SER A 436 6.15 -26.24 -13.02
CA SER A 436 5.31 -26.49 -11.84
C SER A 436 6.11 -26.20 -10.59
N GLY A 437 5.75 -25.14 -9.88
CA GLY A 437 6.37 -24.74 -8.62
C GLY A 437 5.68 -25.41 -7.44
N MET A 438 6.45 -25.77 -6.39
CA MET A 438 5.93 -26.30 -5.13
C MET A 438 6.62 -25.62 -3.95
N ARG A 439 5.87 -25.30 -2.90
CA ARG A 439 6.38 -24.85 -1.60
C ARG A 439 5.60 -25.45 -0.43
N GLU A 440 6.25 -25.57 0.72
CA GLU A 440 5.62 -26.12 1.93
C GLU A 440 4.98 -25.02 2.79
N SER A 441 5.49 -23.79 2.70
CA SER A 441 4.93 -22.62 3.39
C SER A 441 5.01 -21.38 2.52
N GLN A 442 4.17 -20.37 2.80
CA GLN A 442 4.19 -19.09 2.10
C GLN A 442 5.49 -18.28 2.29
N ALA A 443 6.25 -18.60 3.33
CA ALA A 443 7.54 -17.97 3.60
C ALA A 443 8.69 -18.51 2.74
N GLU A 444 8.48 -19.64 2.06
CA GLU A 444 9.49 -20.30 1.22
C GLU A 444 9.31 -19.94 -0.26
N PRO A 445 10.40 -19.84 -1.01
CA PRO A 445 10.32 -19.70 -2.46
C PRO A 445 9.80 -21.00 -3.09
N PHE A 446 9.13 -20.87 -4.23
CA PHE A 446 8.75 -22.03 -5.03
C PHE A 446 9.98 -22.77 -5.57
N ARG A 447 9.97 -24.08 -5.47
CA ARG A 447 10.92 -24.99 -6.13
C ARG A 447 10.26 -25.52 -7.40
N TYR A 448 10.86 -25.28 -8.54
CA TYR A 448 10.25 -25.58 -9.84
C TYR A 448 10.67 -26.93 -10.38
N LEU A 449 9.68 -27.73 -10.78
CA LEU A 449 9.81 -28.89 -11.65
C LEU A 449 9.74 -28.41 -13.11
N HIS A 450 10.76 -28.74 -13.90
CA HIS A 450 10.86 -28.39 -15.32
C HIS A 450 10.49 -29.61 -16.15
N ILE A 451 9.24 -29.73 -16.58
CA ILE A 451 8.76 -30.85 -17.41
C ILE A 451 9.03 -30.49 -18.86
N PRO A 452 9.90 -31.23 -19.58
CA PRO A 452 10.22 -30.90 -20.96
C PRO A 452 9.01 -31.13 -21.87
N ALA A 453 8.71 -30.13 -22.71
CA ALA A 453 7.69 -30.23 -23.73
C ALA A 453 8.18 -31.16 -24.87
N ASP A 454 7.28 -31.97 -25.41
CA ASP A 454 7.52 -32.80 -26.58
C ASP A 454 7.44 -32.00 -27.92
N ASP A 455 7.61 -32.68 -29.03
CA ASP A 455 7.58 -32.07 -30.37
C ASP A 455 6.21 -31.46 -30.73
N LYS A 456 5.14 -31.83 -30.00
CA LYS A 456 3.78 -31.28 -30.11
C LYS A 456 3.50 -30.17 -29.08
N MET A 457 4.52 -29.71 -28.35
CA MET A 457 4.39 -28.77 -27.25
C MET A 457 3.43 -29.29 -26.18
N SER A 458 3.47 -30.58 -25.88
CA SER A 458 2.65 -31.23 -24.85
C SER A 458 3.51 -31.92 -23.78
N VAL A 459 2.87 -32.32 -22.68
CA VAL A 459 3.48 -33.11 -21.58
C VAL A 459 3.35 -34.60 -21.81
N ASP A 460 2.65 -35.04 -22.86
CA ASP A 460 2.19 -36.43 -23.05
C ASP A 460 3.37 -37.44 -23.10
N ARG A 461 4.44 -37.12 -23.80
CA ARG A 461 5.64 -37.97 -23.88
C ARG A 461 6.27 -38.15 -22.49
N PHE A 462 6.41 -37.07 -21.74
CA PHE A 462 7.00 -37.12 -20.39
C PHE A 462 6.10 -37.93 -19.43
N MET A 463 4.80 -37.70 -19.42
CA MET A 463 3.86 -38.43 -18.56
C MET A 463 3.82 -39.91 -18.91
N ARG A 464 3.93 -40.27 -20.19
CA ARG A 464 4.00 -41.64 -20.62
C ARG A 464 5.32 -42.30 -20.18
N LEU A 465 6.47 -41.61 -20.31
CA LEU A 465 7.76 -42.10 -19.85
C LEU A 465 7.73 -42.35 -18.33
N HIS A 466 7.16 -41.39 -17.55
CA HIS A 466 7.00 -41.54 -16.13
C HIS A 466 6.08 -42.71 -15.74
N ALA A 467 4.95 -42.88 -16.41
CA ALA A 467 4.04 -43.98 -16.15
C ALA A 467 4.70 -45.35 -16.49
N TRP A 468 5.49 -45.41 -17.56
CA TRP A 468 6.28 -46.62 -17.91
C TRP A 468 7.39 -46.92 -16.89
N LEU A 469 7.93 -45.91 -16.24
CA LEU A 469 8.89 -46.08 -15.15
C LEU A 469 8.22 -46.63 -13.88
N ASN A 470 6.92 -46.37 -13.66
CA ASN A 470 6.11 -46.96 -12.62
C ASN A 470 5.65 -48.39 -12.91
N ASP A 471 5.76 -48.87 -14.16
CA ASP A 471 5.42 -50.24 -14.55
C ASP A 471 6.59 -51.17 -14.25
N GLU A 472 6.58 -51.80 -13.09
CA GLU A 472 7.64 -52.75 -12.66
C GLU A 472 7.83 -53.91 -13.65
N ALA A 473 6.74 -54.41 -14.26
CA ALA A 473 6.84 -55.51 -15.22
C ALA A 473 7.59 -55.07 -16.49
N ARG A 474 7.36 -53.86 -16.97
CA ARG A 474 8.07 -53.27 -18.10
C ARG A 474 9.54 -53.00 -17.75
N VAL A 475 9.80 -52.38 -16.62
CA VAL A 475 11.18 -52.12 -16.14
C VAL A 475 11.97 -53.43 -16.02
N ARG A 476 11.34 -54.47 -15.46
CA ARG A 476 11.96 -55.82 -15.34
C ARG A 476 12.29 -56.42 -16.71
N ARG A 477 11.35 -56.35 -17.65
CA ARG A 477 11.58 -56.86 -19.02
C ARG A 477 12.75 -56.15 -19.69
N ILE A 478 12.84 -54.83 -19.60
CA ILE A 478 13.92 -54.03 -20.14
C ILE A 478 15.25 -54.37 -19.43
N ALA A 479 15.24 -54.48 -18.09
CA ALA A 479 16.42 -54.89 -17.34
C ALA A 479 16.93 -56.28 -17.73
N GLU A 480 16.02 -57.25 -17.99
CA GLU A 480 16.40 -58.57 -18.50
C GLU A 480 17.04 -58.50 -19.90
N GLN A 481 16.47 -57.74 -20.81
CA GLN A 481 17.02 -57.56 -22.14
C GLN A 481 18.43 -56.91 -22.10
N SER A 482 18.58 -55.83 -21.34
CA SER A 482 19.87 -55.14 -21.19
C SER A 482 20.92 -55.99 -20.51
N ALA A 483 20.52 -56.74 -19.43
CA ALA A 483 21.45 -57.63 -18.77
C ALA A 483 21.90 -58.82 -19.62
N ARG A 484 21.00 -59.42 -20.43
CA ARG A 484 21.33 -60.47 -21.39
C ARG A 484 22.27 -59.97 -22.46
N GLN A 485 22.05 -58.81 -22.98
CA GLN A 485 22.94 -58.17 -23.96
C GLN A 485 24.34 -57.96 -23.40
N ALA A 486 24.45 -57.31 -22.24
CA ALA A 486 25.73 -57.07 -21.55
C ALA A 486 26.48 -58.34 -21.21
N MET A 487 25.79 -59.40 -20.78
CA MET A 487 26.38 -60.70 -20.49
C MET A 487 26.85 -61.43 -21.78
N SER A 488 26.08 -61.32 -22.87
CA SER A 488 26.49 -61.87 -24.19
C SER A 488 27.73 -61.18 -24.71
N GLU A 489 27.84 -59.88 -24.59
CA GLU A 489 29.04 -59.12 -24.97
C GLU A 489 30.25 -59.50 -24.11
N ALA A 490 30.04 -59.85 -22.87
CA ALA A 490 31.08 -60.31 -21.93
C ALA A 490 31.35 -61.84 -22.01
N ASN A 491 30.70 -62.59 -22.92
CA ASN A 491 30.75 -64.06 -23.02
C ASN A 491 30.41 -64.81 -21.73
N MET A 492 29.49 -64.27 -20.92
CA MET A 492 29.04 -64.88 -19.67
C MET A 492 27.67 -65.53 -19.86
N GLN A 493 27.46 -66.76 -19.30
CA GLN A 493 26.20 -67.55 -19.40
C GLN A 493 25.63 -67.99 -18.08
N ASP A 494 26.00 -67.33 -16.97
CA ASP A 494 25.51 -67.70 -15.64
C ASP A 494 24.09 -67.11 -15.38
N LYS A 495 23.10 -68.03 -15.23
CA LYS A 495 21.70 -67.66 -14.95
C LYS A 495 21.49 -66.99 -13.58
N GLN A 496 22.28 -67.38 -12.58
CA GLN A 496 22.15 -66.77 -11.25
C GLN A 496 22.70 -65.34 -11.28
N MET A 497 23.79 -65.11 -11.97
CA MET A 497 24.35 -63.79 -12.18
C MET A 497 23.40 -62.90 -12.96
N LEU A 498 22.72 -63.42 -14.01
CA LEU A 498 21.68 -62.68 -14.74
C LEU A 498 20.55 -62.21 -13.82
N GLN A 499 20.00 -63.11 -12.98
CA GLN A 499 18.94 -62.78 -12.04
C GLN A 499 19.37 -61.71 -11.02
N ASN A 500 20.61 -61.81 -10.51
CA ASN A 500 21.14 -60.83 -9.55
C ASN A 500 21.31 -59.44 -10.22
N ILE A 501 21.79 -59.38 -11.47
CA ILE A 501 21.91 -58.13 -12.24
C ILE A 501 20.52 -57.52 -12.44
N VAL A 502 19.55 -58.29 -12.96
CA VAL A 502 18.18 -57.83 -13.21
C VAL A 502 17.55 -57.28 -11.91
N THR A 503 17.66 -58.02 -10.82
CA THR A 503 17.12 -57.59 -9.50
C THR A 503 17.74 -56.26 -9.05
N SER A 504 19.07 -56.12 -9.26
CA SER A 504 19.77 -54.88 -8.91
C SER A 504 19.35 -53.71 -9.78
N MET A 505 19.18 -53.93 -11.11
CA MET A 505 18.69 -52.93 -12.06
C MET A 505 17.28 -52.44 -11.73
N VAL A 506 16.35 -53.35 -11.49
CA VAL A 506 14.95 -53.03 -11.11
C VAL A 506 14.91 -52.28 -9.78
N ARG A 507 15.68 -52.72 -8.80
CA ARG A 507 15.74 -52.05 -7.50
C ARG A 507 16.30 -50.64 -7.61
N LEU A 508 17.38 -50.46 -8.35
CA LEU A 508 17.99 -49.14 -8.52
C LEU A 508 17.04 -48.18 -9.25
N THR A 509 16.37 -48.67 -10.29
CA THR A 509 15.35 -47.88 -11.03
C THR A 509 14.18 -47.50 -10.13
N SER A 510 13.69 -48.40 -9.27
CA SER A 510 12.64 -48.13 -8.30
C SER A 510 13.06 -47.09 -7.26
N GLU A 511 14.30 -47.13 -6.77
CA GLU A 511 14.84 -46.12 -5.85
C GLU A 511 14.97 -44.76 -6.47
N PHE A 512 15.47 -44.70 -7.72
CA PHE A 512 15.50 -43.47 -8.51
C PHE A 512 14.09 -42.89 -8.69
N ASN A 513 13.12 -43.72 -9.08
CA ASN A 513 11.74 -43.28 -9.27
C ASN A 513 11.09 -42.68 -8.01
N ARG A 514 11.48 -43.17 -6.81
CA ARG A 514 10.95 -42.68 -5.52
C ARG A 514 11.59 -41.41 -5.03
N GLY A 515 12.87 -41.19 -5.25
CA GLY A 515 13.60 -40.07 -4.63
C GLY A 515 14.72 -39.48 -5.46
N GLY A 516 14.74 -39.78 -6.76
CA GLY A 516 15.74 -39.26 -7.68
C GLY A 516 17.16 -39.68 -7.36
N TYR A 517 18.11 -38.88 -7.76
CA TYR A 517 19.53 -39.11 -7.46
C TYR A 517 19.85 -39.06 -5.98
N GLN A 518 19.06 -38.31 -5.18
CA GLN A 518 19.25 -38.19 -3.74
C GLN A 518 19.04 -39.54 -3.02
N ALA A 519 18.04 -40.33 -3.43
CA ALA A 519 17.79 -41.65 -2.85
C ALA A 519 18.93 -42.61 -3.18
N ILE A 520 19.48 -42.53 -4.38
CA ILE A 520 20.65 -43.35 -4.80
C ILE A 520 21.87 -42.98 -3.95
N ASP A 521 22.14 -41.69 -3.77
CA ASP A 521 23.29 -41.20 -3.01
C ASP A 521 23.18 -41.62 -1.54
N GLN A 522 22.02 -41.45 -0.90
CA GLN A 522 21.76 -41.90 0.47
C GLN A 522 22.02 -43.42 0.64
N ARG A 523 21.56 -44.20 -0.34
CA ARG A 523 21.82 -45.63 -0.32
C ARG A 523 23.32 -45.96 -0.39
N ILE A 524 24.05 -45.30 -1.31
CA ILE A 524 25.50 -45.50 -1.45
C ILE A 524 26.21 -45.17 -0.15
N GLN A 525 25.87 -44.04 0.47
CA GLN A 525 26.45 -43.64 1.76
C GLN A 525 26.16 -44.60 2.89
N GLN A 526 24.99 -45.27 2.90
CA GLN A 526 24.58 -46.22 3.93
C GLN A 526 25.18 -47.63 3.76
N THR A 527 25.47 -48.02 2.50
CA THR A 527 25.81 -49.45 2.17
C THR A 527 27.22 -49.65 1.64
N VAL A 528 27.94 -48.59 1.23
CA VAL A 528 29.22 -48.66 0.60
C VAL A 528 30.31 -47.93 1.37
N PRO A 529 31.51 -48.58 1.62
CA PRO A 529 32.63 -47.90 2.24
C PRO A 529 33.06 -46.63 1.46
N GLU A 530 33.43 -45.56 2.17
CA GLU A 530 33.73 -44.24 1.60
C GLU A 530 34.69 -44.27 0.39
N GLN A 531 35.74 -45.09 0.50
CA GLN A 531 36.75 -45.23 -0.55
C GLN A 531 36.22 -45.82 -1.86
N GLN A 532 35.08 -46.49 -1.87
CA GLN A 532 34.45 -47.12 -3.03
C GLN A 532 33.19 -46.39 -3.52
N GLN A 533 32.69 -45.40 -2.79
CA GLN A 533 31.41 -44.72 -3.08
C GLN A 533 31.41 -44.14 -4.50
N MET A 534 32.46 -43.43 -4.90
CA MET A 534 32.54 -42.80 -6.22
C MET A 534 32.43 -43.83 -7.34
N LYS A 535 33.16 -44.95 -7.26
CA LYS A 535 33.15 -46.00 -8.30
C LYS A 535 31.79 -46.71 -8.34
N VAL A 536 31.14 -46.92 -7.21
CA VAL A 536 29.81 -47.52 -7.14
C VAL A 536 28.78 -46.56 -7.71
N ALA A 537 28.89 -45.25 -7.42
CA ALA A 537 28.01 -44.21 -7.96
C ALA A 537 28.06 -44.15 -9.50
N GLU A 538 29.27 -44.15 -10.10
CA GLU A 538 29.44 -44.21 -11.54
C GLU A 538 28.79 -45.47 -12.15
N THR A 539 28.96 -46.61 -11.50
CA THR A 539 28.38 -47.88 -11.96
C THR A 539 26.83 -47.82 -11.84
N TYR A 540 26.29 -47.30 -10.77
CA TYR A 540 24.83 -47.17 -10.60
C TYR A 540 24.21 -46.22 -11.60
N LEU A 541 24.86 -45.06 -11.87
CA LEU A 541 24.40 -44.12 -12.87
C LEU A 541 24.43 -44.75 -14.30
N LYS A 542 25.46 -45.50 -14.61
CA LYS A 542 25.54 -46.20 -15.91
C LYS A 542 24.41 -47.22 -16.07
N ILE A 543 24.15 -48.02 -15.03
CA ILE A 543 23.05 -48.99 -15.02
C ILE A 543 21.71 -48.31 -15.18
N LEU A 544 21.47 -47.24 -14.39
CA LEU A 544 20.22 -46.47 -14.45
C LEU A 544 20.01 -45.87 -15.84
N ASN A 545 21.03 -45.19 -16.39
CA ASN A 545 20.95 -44.60 -17.72
C ASN A 545 20.61 -45.65 -18.78
N THR A 546 21.23 -46.85 -18.73
CA THR A 546 20.91 -47.94 -19.66
C THR A 546 19.43 -48.33 -19.61
N VAL A 547 18.84 -48.43 -18.43
CA VAL A 547 17.39 -48.74 -18.29
C VAL A 547 16.51 -47.60 -18.81
N LEU A 548 16.84 -46.35 -18.45
CA LEU A 548 16.07 -45.16 -18.88
C LEU A 548 16.18 -44.92 -20.41
N GLU A 549 17.35 -45.10 -20.99
CA GLU A 549 17.57 -44.99 -22.44
C GLU A 549 16.76 -46.06 -23.22
N ASN A 550 16.73 -47.30 -22.73
CA ASN A 550 15.94 -48.35 -23.37
C ASN A 550 14.42 -48.14 -23.20
N LEU A 551 13.98 -47.60 -22.07
CA LEU A 551 12.57 -47.18 -21.88
C LEU A 551 12.22 -46.06 -22.87
N TYR A 552 13.10 -45.08 -23.03
CA TYR A 552 12.89 -43.97 -23.96
C TYR A 552 12.92 -44.44 -25.42
N TRP A 553 13.83 -45.31 -25.76
CA TRP A 553 13.88 -45.94 -27.10
C TRP A 553 12.56 -46.65 -27.44
N GLU A 554 12.06 -47.49 -26.51
CA GLU A 554 10.78 -48.19 -26.69
C GLU A 554 9.60 -47.18 -26.82
N LEU A 555 9.66 -46.08 -26.05
CA LEU A 555 8.66 -45.02 -26.13
C LEU A 555 8.62 -44.36 -27.51
N LEU A 556 9.80 -43.99 -28.05
CA LEU A 556 9.87 -43.39 -29.39
C LEU A 556 9.38 -44.36 -30.49
N GLN A 557 9.69 -45.66 -30.38
CA GLN A 557 9.14 -46.66 -31.28
C GLN A 557 7.62 -46.76 -31.20
N ALA A 558 7.06 -46.71 -30.00
CA ALA A 558 5.60 -46.71 -29.78
C ALA A 558 4.94 -45.45 -30.35
N GLU A 559 5.66 -44.33 -30.45
CA GLU A 559 5.19 -43.09 -31.08
C GLU A 559 5.37 -43.10 -32.61
N GLY A 560 5.96 -44.17 -33.17
CA GLY A 560 6.17 -44.31 -34.63
C GLY A 560 7.37 -43.48 -35.14
N VAL A 561 8.30 -43.08 -34.26
CA VAL A 561 9.50 -42.37 -34.64
C VAL A 561 10.48 -43.31 -35.34
N ALA A 562 10.94 -42.95 -36.55
CA ALA A 562 11.95 -43.72 -37.26
C ALA A 562 13.31 -43.60 -36.57
N LEU A 563 13.82 -44.70 -36.04
CA LEU A 563 15.09 -44.76 -35.29
C LEU A 563 16.23 -45.43 -36.06
N GLU A 564 16.08 -45.56 -37.39
CA GLU A 564 17.09 -46.23 -38.27
C GLU A 564 18.46 -45.54 -38.23
N GLN A 565 18.50 -44.24 -37.94
CA GLN A 565 19.72 -43.43 -37.80
C GLN A 565 20.12 -43.15 -36.33
N GLY A 566 19.45 -43.83 -35.38
CA GLY A 566 19.63 -43.55 -33.95
C GLY A 566 18.77 -42.39 -33.44
N ILE A 567 19.04 -41.96 -32.18
CA ILE A 567 18.36 -40.82 -31.51
C ILE A 567 18.97 -39.51 -32.05
N SER A 568 18.13 -38.58 -32.49
CA SER A 568 18.59 -37.25 -32.93
C SER A 568 19.18 -36.44 -31.77
N PRO A 569 20.05 -35.45 -32.03
CA PRO A 569 20.57 -34.58 -30.97
C PRO A 569 19.47 -33.84 -30.17
N GLU A 570 18.33 -33.55 -30.77
CA GLU A 570 17.19 -32.92 -30.10
C GLU A 570 16.49 -33.90 -29.19
N GLN A 571 16.25 -35.14 -29.63
CA GLN A 571 15.70 -36.20 -28.81
C GLN A 571 16.63 -36.58 -27.66
N GLY A 572 17.96 -36.55 -27.87
CA GLY A 572 18.95 -36.74 -26.80
C GLY A 572 18.86 -35.66 -25.72
N ARG A 573 18.80 -34.38 -26.12
CA ARG A 573 18.62 -33.28 -25.18
C ARG A 573 17.29 -33.38 -24.43
N TRP A 574 16.20 -33.68 -25.14
CA TRP A 574 14.90 -33.90 -24.50
C TRP A 574 14.96 -35.01 -23.45
N PHE A 575 15.65 -36.10 -23.74
CA PHE A 575 15.83 -37.22 -22.82
C PHE A 575 16.60 -36.79 -21.56
N GLU A 576 17.72 -36.07 -21.71
CA GLU A 576 18.47 -35.51 -20.58
C GLU A 576 17.57 -34.63 -19.68
N ASP A 577 16.77 -33.75 -20.28
CA ASP A 577 15.84 -32.91 -19.56
C ASP A 577 14.75 -33.76 -18.85
N ALA A 578 14.25 -34.80 -19.51
CA ALA A 578 13.26 -35.69 -18.92
C ALA A 578 13.82 -36.47 -17.71
N VAL A 579 15.07 -36.95 -17.82
CA VAL A 579 15.73 -37.63 -16.69
C VAL A 579 15.96 -36.68 -15.51
N ASN A 580 16.34 -35.42 -15.74
CA ASN A 580 16.48 -34.40 -14.72
C ASN A 580 15.14 -34.07 -14.05
N ALA A 581 14.07 -33.98 -14.85
CA ALA A 581 12.71 -33.79 -14.31
C ALA A 581 12.27 -35.00 -13.47
N LEU A 582 12.48 -36.23 -13.95
CA LEU A 582 12.17 -37.44 -13.17
C LEU A 582 12.96 -37.49 -11.85
N ALA A 583 14.23 -37.12 -11.85
CA ALA A 583 15.05 -37.05 -10.64
C ALA A 583 14.51 -36.02 -9.61
N SER A 584 13.83 -34.98 -10.09
CA SER A 584 13.27 -33.91 -9.27
C SER A 584 11.85 -34.21 -8.75
N MET A 585 11.18 -35.26 -9.26
CA MET A 585 9.80 -35.58 -8.89
C MET A 585 9.67 -36.09 -7.44
N GLY A 586 10.67 -36.76 -6.91
CA GLY A 586 10.66 -37.22 -5.50
C GLY A 586 10.48 -36.07 -4.51
N PRO A 587 11.33 -35.02 -4.57
CA PRO A 587 11.14 -33.80 -3.77
C PRO A 587 9.85 -33.02 -4.06
N TYR A 588 9.35 -33.08 -5.29
CA TYR A 588 8.07 -32.43 -5.69
C TYR A 588 6.86 -33.01 -4.93
N SER A 589 6.87 -34.32 -4.64
CA SER A 589 5.94 -35.01 -3.75
C SER A 589 4.44 -34.74 -3.98
N SER A 590 4.03 -34.50 -5.22
CA SER A 590 2.61 -34.44 -5.59
C SER A 590 2.11 -35.77 -6.11
N PRO A 591 0.89 -36.20 -5.78
CA PRO A 591 0.31 -37.43 -6.33
C PRO A 591 -0.14 -37.27 -7.79
N PHE A 592 -0.27 -36.03 -8.27
CA PHE A 592 -0.69 -35.70 -9.63
C PHE A 592 -0.06 -34.38 -10.10
N TYR A 593 0.08 -34.25 -11.41
CA TYR A 593 0.37 -32.98 -12.07
C TYR A 593 -0.93 -32.44 -12.68
N LEU A 594 -1.28 -31.19 -12.35
CA LEU A 594 -2.45 -30.52 -12.92
C LEU A 594 -2.00 -29.66 -14.12
N GLN A 595 -2.46 -30.05 -15.31
CA GLN A 595 -2.29 -29.26 -16.53
C GLN A 595 -3.55 -28.48 -16.81
N MET A 596 -3.47 -27.17 -16.94
CA MET A 596 -4.57 -26.34 -17.41
C MET A 596 -4.59 -26.35 -18.93
N THR A 597 -5.75 -26.63 -19.51
CA THR A 597 -5.96 -26.72 -20.97
C THR A 597 -6.75 -25.54 -21.50
N ASP A 598 -7.68 -24.99 -20.70
CA ASP A 598 -8.54 -23.86 -21.07
C ASP A 598 -9.02 -23.13 -19.82
N PHE A 599 -9.47 -21.89 -19.96
CA PHE A 599 -10.04 -21.10 -18.86
C PHE A 599 -11.09 -20.10 -19.36
N ASP A 600 -12.07 -19.83 -18.50
CA ASP A 600 -13.07 -18.76 -18.63
C ASP A 600 -12.72 -17.70 -17.57
N LEU A 601 -12.04 -16.63 -18.00
CA LEU A 601 -11.54 -15.56 -17.12
C LEU A 601 -12.71 -14.83 -16.49
N ARG A 602 -12.67 -14.69 -15.17
CA ARG A 602 -13.56 -13.83 -14.41
C ARG A 602 -12.73 -12.96 -13.48
N GLN A 603 -12.91 -11.68 -13.61
CA GLN A 603 -12.15 -10.70 -12.83
C GLN A 603 -12.98 -10.19 -11.65
N ALA A 604 -12.31 -9.66 -10.65
CA ALA A 604 -12.92 -8.99 -9.53
C ALA A 604 -12.23 -7.66 -9.27
N SER A 605 -13.02 -6.63 -9.07
CA SER A 605 -12.53 -5.32 -8.69
C SER A 605 -12.42 -5.19 -7.18
N GLY A 606 -11.26 -4.80 -6.69
CA GLY A 606 -11.06 -4.40 -5.31
C GLY A 606 -11.41 -2.92 -5.15
N LEU A 607 -12.57 -2.67 -4.56
CA LEU A 607 -13.09 -1.32 -4.32
C LEU A 607 -12.78 -0.88 -2.89
N GLN A 608 -12.33 0.36 -2.74
CA GLN A 608 -12.24 1.02 -1.44
C GLN A 608 -13.32 2.08 -1.35
N ILE A 609 -14.24 1.92 -0.39
CA ILE A 609 -15.35 2.85 -0.16
C ILE A 609 -15.07 3.62 1.13
N THR A 610 -15.08 4.95 1.01
CA THR A 610 -14.79 5.84 2.14
C THR A 610 -15.91 6.84 2.35
N ARG A 611 -16.17 7.17 3.60
CA ARG A 611 -16.99 8.29 4.01
C ARG A 611 -16.20 9.13 5.00
N SER A 612 -15.91 10.39 4.64
CA SER A 612 -15.08 11.31 5.44
C SER A 612 -15.72 12.69 5.51
N PRO A 613 -16.72 12.89 6.37
CA PRO A 613 -17.41 14.18 6.49
C PRO A 613 -16.50 15.28 7.04
N GLY A 614 -15.48 14.94 7.81
CA GLY A 614 -14.48 15.86 8.34
C GLY A 614 -13.55 16.46 7.28
N LYS A 615 -13.42 15.85 6.10
CA LYS A 615 -12.58 16.31 5.00
C LYS A 615 -12.88 17.78 4.61
N ASN A 616 -14.15 18.12 4.44
CA ASN A 616 -14.54 19.48 4.07
C ASN A 616 -14.25 20.49 5.19
N VAL A 617 -14.39 20.07 6.46
CA VAL A 617 -14.06 20.87 7.63
C VAL A 617 -12.55 21.13 7.70
N VAL A 618 -11.72 20.09 7.43
CA VAL A 618 -10.27 20.24 7.35
C VAL A 618 -9.87 21.20 6.23
N TYR A 619 -10.47 21.10 5.04
CA TYR A 619 -10.18 22.03 3.93
C TYR A 619 -10.53 23.48 4.28
N LEU A 620 -11.69 23.70 4.93
CA LEU A 620 -12.04 25.04 5.42
C LEU A 620 -10.98 25.58 6.38
N GLY A 621 -10.53 24.75 7.32
CA GLY A 621 -9.48 25.11 8.27
C GLY A 621 -8.14 25.41 7.60
N CYS A 622 -7.76 24.65 6.56
CA CYS A 622 -6.56 24.90 5.74
C CYS A 622 -6.64 26.24 4.99
N VAL A 623 -7.80 26.58 4.41
CA VAL A 623 -8.01 27.88 3.76
C VAL A 623 -7.90 29.01 4.77
N MET A 624 -8.52 28.86 5.95
CA MET A 624 -8.38 29.86 7.04
C MET A 624 -6.91 30.02 7.46
N LEU A 625 -6.17 28.90 7.62
CA LEU A 625 -4.75 28.92 7.97
C LEU A 625 -3.93 29.69 6.93
N MET A 626 -4.12 29.40 5.63
CA MET A 626 -3.42 30.10 4.55
C MET A 626 -3.72 31.59 4.53
N ILE A 627 -4.98 31.99 4.65
CA ILE A 627 -5.38 33.40 4.75
C ILE A 627 -4.73 34.06 5.99
N GLY A 628 -4.75 33.36 7.12
CA GLY A 628 -4.15 33.84 8.36
C GLY A 628 -2.65 34.08 8.23
N VAL A 629 -1.92 33.13 7.66
CA VAL A 629 -0.48 33.23 7.39
C VAL A 629 -0.19 34.40 6.44
N PHE A 630 -0.96 34.51 5.34
CA PHE A 630 -0.82 35.62 4.39
C PHE A 630 -1.01 36.98 5.09
N LEU A 631 -2.08 37.15 5.86
CA LEU A 631 -2.35 38.39 6.60
C LEU A 631 -1.23 38.74 7.59
N MET A 632 -0.66 37.73 8.26
CA MET A 632 0.45 37.94 9.21
C MET A 632 1.75 38.33 8.53
N PHE A 633 2.06 37.74 7.37
CA PHE A 633 3.36 37.95 6.69
C PHE A 633 3.37 39.18 5.80
N TYR A 634 2.31 39.44 5.06
CA TYR A 634 2.28 40.52 4.04
C TYR A 634 1.70 41.83 4.55
N ILE A 635 0.87 41.82 5.60
CA ILE A 635 0.30 43.04 6.16
C ILE A 635 1.03 43.41 7.43
N THR A 636 1.73 44.57 7.43
CA THR A 636 2.39 45.11 8.60
C THR A 636 1.47 46.09 9.32
N HIS A 637 1.27 45.88 10.63
CA HIS A 637 0.49 46.79 11.48
C HIS A 637 1.38 47.94 11.93
N GLN A 638 1.00 49.19 11.56
CA GLN A 638 1.75 50.41 11.82
C GLN A 638 0.87 51.36 12.59
N ARG A 639 1.46 52.04 13.56
CA ARG A 639 0.83 53.12 14.35
C ARG A 639 1.73 54.34 14.33
N LEU A 640 1.13 55.49 14.00
CA LEU A 640 1.78 56.80 14.09
C LEU A 640 0.94 57.69 14.99
N TRP A 641 1.59 58.63 15.63
CA TRP A 641 0.93 59.68 16.43
C TRP A 641 1.49 61.00 16.02
N VAL A 642 0.60 61.96 15.71
CA VAL A 642 0.93 63.37 15.46
C VAL A 642 0.35 64.17 16.62
N MET A 643 1.23 64.86 17.36
CA MET A 643 0.81 65.80 18.40
C MET A 643 1.06 67.21 17.89
N ILE A 644 0.02 68.04 17.86
CA ILE A 644 0.01 69.39 17.39
C ILE A 644 -0.26 70.31 18.57
N ARG A 645 0.64 71.21 18.85
CA ARG A 645 0.54 72.21 19.93
C ARG A 645 0.71 73.61 19.35
N PRO A 646 -0.17 74.58 19.76
CA PRO A 646 0.08 75.98 19.38
C PRO A 646 1.38 76.48 19.98
N GLU A 647 2.18 77.22 19.18
CA GLU A 647 3.45 77.84 19.59
C GLU A 647 3.57 79.20 18.91
N GLY A 648 3.39 80.29 19.67
CA GLY A 648 3.32 81.64 19.13
C GLY A 648 2.16 81.84 18.15
N GLN A 649 2.46 82.31 16.92
CA GLN A 649 1.48 82.38 15.84
C GLN A 649 1.36 81.13 15.00
N GLY A 650 2.20 80.10 15.24
CA GLY A 650 2.28 78.85 14.51
C GLY A 650 1.99 77.61 15.33
N SER A 651 2.55 76.47 14.94
CA SER A 651 2.30 75.17 15.56
C SER A 651 3.61 74.37 15.73
N ARG A 652 3.73 73.74 16.90
CA ARG A 652 4.76 72.71 17.15
C ARG A 652 4.17 71.36 16.89
N VAL A 653 4.80 70.56 16.02
CA VAL A 653 4.29 69.27 15.56
C VAL A 653 5.29 68.21 15.93
N MET A 654 4.83 67.14 16.59
CA MET A 654 5.62 65.95 16.91
C MET A 654 5.00 64.74 16.24
N LEU A 655 5.78 64.05 15.39
CA LEU A 655 5.43 62.78 14.79
C LEU A 655 6.25 61.66 15.43
N ALA A 656 5.59 60.62 15.88
CA ALA A 656 6.26 59.41 16.35
C ALA A 656 5.53 58.19 15.86
N GLY A 657 6.24 57.06 15.76
CA GLY A 657 5.65 55.84 15.21
C GLY A 657 6.31 54.54 15.63
N MET A 658 5.51 53.46 15.51
CA MET A 658 5.97 52.11 15.77
C MET A 658 5.31 51.11 14.82
N GLY A 659 6.10 50.13 14.36
CA GLY A 659 5.61 48.96 13.64
C GLY A 659 5.61 47.72 14.53
N ASN A 660 4.77 46.73 14.23
CA ASN A 660 4.74 45.47 14.97
C ASN A 660 5.81 44.47 14.49
N ARG A 661 6.42 44.72 13.34
CA ARG A 661 7.35 43.77 12.70
C ARG A 661 8.33 44.56 11.82
N ASN A 662 9.51 43.97 11.58
CA ASN A 662 10.54 44.52 10.72
C ASN A 662 10.85 46.01 11.01
N GLN A 663 11.42 46.26 12.21
CA GLN A 663 11.70 47.60 12.71
C GLN A 663 12.57 48.45 11.76
N THR A 664 13.49 47.78 11.03
CA THR A 664 14.38 48.46 10.10
C THR A 664 13.63 49.03 8.89
N ASP A 665 12.75 48.25 8.29
CA ASP A 665 11.92 48.70 7.13
C ASP A 665 10.89 49.74 7.57
N PHE A 666 10.33 49.57 8.78
CA PHE A 666 9.44 50.58 9.35
C PHE A 666 10.18 51.90 9.55
N SER A 667 11.40 51.89 10.10
CA SER A 667 12.21 53.09 10.30
C SER A 667 12.53 53.79 8.98
N LYS A 668 12.96 53.06 7.95
CA LYS A 668 13.16 53.63 6.60
C LYS A 668 11.89 54.23 6.01
N GLY A 669 10.77 53.57 6.16
CA GLY A 669 9.46 54.08 5.71
C GLY A 669 9.04 55.33 6.49
N PHE A 670 9.30 55.36 7.82
CA PHE A 670 9.01 56.53 8.66
C PHE A 670 9.88 57.74 8.28
N ASP A 671 11.17 57.53 8.07
CA ASP A 671 12.08 58.59 7.62
C ASP A 671 11.67 59.12 6.26
N SER A 672 11.31 58.26 5.31
CA SER A 672 10.78 58.71 4.01
C SER A 672 9.49 59.56 4.11
N LEU A 673 8.55 59.18 5.01
CA LEU A 673 7.34 59.96 5.29
C LEU A 673 7.66 61.32 5.92
N ALA A 674 8.65 61.34 6.86
CA ALA A 674 9.12 62.58 7.49
C ALA A 674 9.80 63.49 6.49
N ASP A 675 10.67 62.98 5.63
CA ASP A 675 11.40 63.75 4.61
C ASP A 675 10.45 64.27 3.51
N GLU A 676 9.35 63.58 3.17
CA GLU A 676 8.28 64.09 2.29
C GLU A 676 7.53 65.27 2.91
N LEU A 677 7.26 65.18 4.24
CA LEU A 677 6.64 66.27 4.97
C LEU A 677 7.59 67.46 5.10
N ASP A 678 8.88 67.26 5.38
CA ASP A 678 9.89 68.29 5.39
C ASP A 678 9.92 69.06 4.06
N ARG A 679 9.94 68.37 2.91
CA ARG A 679 9.90 68.97 1.58
C ARG A 679 8.60 69.73 1.33
N HIS A 680 7.47 69.21 1.78
CA HIS A 680 6.17 69.87 1.60
C HIS A 680 6.12 71.23 2.32
N TYR A 681 6.72 71.35 3.51
CA TYR A 681 6.73 72.57 4.30
C TYR A 681 7.88 73.51 3.89
N ALA A 682 9.04 72.98 3.48
CA ALA A 682 10.15 73.80 2.95
C ALA A 682 9.78 74.51 1.63
N SER A 683 8.92 73.91 0.81
CA SER A 683 8.44 74.52 -0.44
C SER A 683 7.42 75.64 -0.26
N ARG A 684 6.91 75.81 0.99
CA ARG A 684 5.91 76.83 1.35
C ARG A 684 6.49 77.99 2.21
N GLN A 685 7.73 77.88 2.65
CA GLN A 685 8.53 78.94 3.25
C GLN A 685 9.28 79.74 2.14
#